data_a683cdf4194e6ec223b1fa58c36a6be3
#
_entry.id   a683cdf4194e6ec223b1fa58c36a6be3
#
_cell.length_a   1.000
_cell.length_b   1.000
_cell.length_c   1.000
_cell.angle_alpha   90.00
_cell.angle_beta   90.00
_cell.angle_gamma   90.00
#
_symmetry.space_group_name_H-M   'P 1'
#
loop_
_entity.id
_entity.type
_entity.pdbx_description
1 polymer ?
#
loop_
_entity_poly.entity_id
_entity_poly.type
_entity_poly.pdbx_seq_one_letter_code
_entity_poly.pdbx_strand_id
1 'polypeptide(L)'
;MFARERSDGYLRNALLDHCFVELLNDTISGEERWLKKLINSSLDIRTRLINNNTRMVVDVTNKSSIPYHIHITQCDNLKPEQKEVTLSPMSQTTLFLNGDDIKSPQYTLRASIKNAFNTEKKPLEYAFRLRGMDYMVGTESQNMYNIIPAPRSLEEKQGKFIFNKETRIILKDKNAEAPLRFLTDRLTRIAQLPLKIQNSTKSISGNYVVFSRANDPTLGNEGYKINISPEQIQVLADKEAGFFYAIQSLLQLLPPEIYSNTTAYTNEWSIPAANITDIPQFEYRGLHLDVGRHLYPVSFIKKYIDLMSMQKMNRFHWHLTEDQGWRIEIKKHPKLTEIGSMRKETIINRYSAAIPGIYDGTPYGGFYTQEEIKEIVAYAKERYITIIPEVDLPGHMLAALATYPELGCTGGPYEVGTRWGIYDDVLCAGNENIYPFIEDVLLEVFKLFPGEYVHIGGDECPKTRWKSCPKCQSKIKELKLKDEHELQSYVIRRVEKFLNKNGKKLIGWDEILEGGIAPNAALMSWRGVAGGITAAKSGHPVIMTPNTYVYLDHYQASMDIYPLANGRICALEWTYGYNPIPKELTEQEAKHIKGVQANVWTEYIKTPEQVEYMAYPRANAVAEIGWSSPEHKNWEDYLDRLQYQFK
;
A
#
# COMPACT_ATOMS: atom_id res chain seq x y z
N MET A 1 -14.02 15.00 25.02
CA MET A 1 -15.05 15.64 24.16
C MET A 1 -15.03 14.93 22.83
N PHE A 2 -16.17 14.42 22.37
CA PHE A 2 -16.30 13.74 21.08
C PHE A 2 -16.87 14.70 20.03
N ALA A 3 -16.17 15.78 19.77
CA ALA A 3 -16.46 16.60 18.59
C ALA A 3 -15.91 15.87 17.35
N ARG A 4 -16.62 15.93 16.24
CA ARG A 4 -16.13 15.40 14.97
C ARG A 4 -14.83 16.06 14.55
N GLU A 5 -14.58 17.29 15.03
CA GLU A 5 -13.39 18.10 14.78
C GLU A 5 -13.13 19.09 15.91
N ARG A 6 -11.90 19.65 15.95
CA ARG A 6 -11.48 20.66 16.91
C ARG A 6 -11.84 22.11 16.49
N SER A 7 -12.93 22.31 15.75
CA SER A 7 -13.44 23.65 15.45
C SER A 7 -14.43 24.12 16.52
N ASP A 8 -14.50 25.41 16.76
CA ASP A 8 -15.40 26.00 17.76
C ASP A 8 -16.87 25.61 17.54
N GLY A 9 -17.31 25.51 16.29
CA GLY A 9 -18.66 25.08 15.93
C GLY A 9 -18.97 23.64 16.31
N TYR A 10 -18.04 22.72 16.07
CA TYR A 10 -18.22 21.32 16.44
C TYR A 10 -18.07 21.06 17.93
N LEU A 11 -17.18 21.81 18.59
CA LEU A 11 -17.05 21.79 20.05
C LEU A 11 -18.32 22.27 20.71
N ARG A 12 -18.91 23.37 20.22
CA ARG A 12 -20.16 23.92 20.70
C ARG A 12 -21.32 22.94 20.51
N ASN A 13 -21.43 22.33 19.32
CA ASN A 13 -22.49 21.34 19.06
C ASN A 13 -22.29 20.08 19.90
N ALA A 14 -21.06 19.59 20.05
CA ALA A 14 -20.78 18.45 20.93
C ALA A 14 -21.12 18.72 22.39
N LEU A 15 -20.96 19.96 22.86
CA LEU A 15 -21.37 20.38 24.20
C LEU A 15 -22.89 20.45 24.32
N LEU A 16 -23.59 21.03 23.34
CA LEU A 16 -25.06 21.12 23.31
C LEU A 16 -25.73 19.74 23.23
N ASP A 17 -25.12 18.81 22.49
CA ASP A 17 -25.61 17.45 22.31
C ASP A 17 -25.13 16.49 23.42
N HIS A 18 -24.49 17.00 24.47
CA HIS A 18 -23.88 16.20 25.55
C HIS A 18 -22.91 15.13 25.07
N CYS A 19 -22.22 15.37 23.92
CA CYS A 19 -21.27 14.45 23.30
C CYS A 19 -19.86 14.60 23.88
N PHE A 20 -19.70 14.52 25.20
CA PHE A 20 -18.40 14.69 25.86
C PHE A 20 -18.19 13.70 27.01
N VAL A 21 -16.92 13.53 27.35
CA VAL A 21 -16.48 12.81 28.55
C VAL A 21 -15.58 13.77 29.34
N GLU A 22 -15.85 13.86 30.63
CA GLU A 22 -15.03 14.64 31.54
C GLU A 22 -13.84 13.81 32.03
N LEU A 23 -12.65 14.41 32.09
CA LEU A 23 -11.46 13.80 32.65
C LEU A 23 -10.95 14.67 33.80
N LEU A 24 -10.89 14.10 34.99
CA LEU A 24 -10.37 14.76 36.18
C LEU A 24 -9.53 13.76 37.00
N ASN A 25 -8.24 14.04 37.19
CA ASN A 25 -7.34 13.21 38.00
C ASN A 25 -7.43 11.71 37.65
N ASP A 26 -7.22 11.36 36.39
CA ASP A 26 -7.28 10.00 35.84
C ASP A 26 -8.66 9.31 35.93
N THR A 27 -9.69 10.05 36.33
CA THR A 27 -11.08 9.60 36.38
C THR A 27 -11.84 10.18 35.19
N ILE A 28 -12.55 9.31 34.48
CA ILE A 28 -13.41 9.73 33.36
C ILE A 28 -14.88 9.58 33.74
N SER A 29 -15.70 10.56 33.35
CA SER A 29 -17.12 10.52 33.58
C SER A 29 -17.93 11.05 32.42
N GLY A 30 -19.15 10.53 32.20
CA GLY A 30 -20.01 10.95 31.12
C GLY A 30 -21.08 9.93 30.76
N GLU A 31 -21.80 10.19 29.67
CA GLU A 31 -22.77 9.22 29.18
C GLU A 31 -22.08 7.92 28.75
N GLU A 32 -22.70 6.79 29.11
CA GLU A 32 -22.15 5.46 28.87
C GLU A 32 -21.74 5.20 27.39
N ARG A 33 -22.55 5.68 26.45
CA ARG A 33 -22.27 5.54 25.02
C ARG A 33 -20.95 6.22 24.59
N TRP A 34 -20.60 7.35 25.21
CA TRP A 34 -19.37 8.09 24.90
C TRP A 34 -18.17 7.52 25.64
N LEU A 35 -18.35 7.07 26.87
CA LEU A 35 -17.32 6.33 27.60
C LEU A 35 -16.91 5.07 26.85
N LYS A 36 -17.87 4.30 26.34
CA LYS A 36 -17.61 3.11 25.53
C LYS A 36 -16.88 3.43 24.23
N LYS A 37 -17.24 4.53 23.55
CA LYS A 37 -16.50 4.97 22.35
C LYS A 37 -15.06 5.39 22.66
N LEU A 38 -14.83 6.10 23.77
CA LEU A 38 -13.50 6.48 24.20
C LEU A 38 -12.64 5.24 24.46
N ILE A 39 -13.14 4.27 25.20
CA ILE A 39 -12.43 3.03 25.52
C ILE A 39 -12.11 2.24 24.23
N ASN A 40 -13.08 2.09 23.34
CA ASN A 40 -12.86 1.41 22.06
C ASN A 40 -11.79 2.08 21.20
N SER A 41 -11.72 3.41 21.19
CA SER A 41 -10.69 4.13 20.43
C SER A 41 -9.31 4.14 21.10
N SER A 42 -9.28 3.93 22.42
CA SER A 42 -8.06 3.97 23.23
C SER A 42 -7.33 2.64 23.34
N LEU A 43 -8.05 1.52 23.21
CA LEU A 43 -7.51 0.19 23.46
C LEU A 43 -7.44 -0.62 22.16
N ASP A 44 -6.28 -1.22 21.92
CA ASP A 44 -6.07 -2.24 20.90
C ASP A 44 -5.91 -3.59 21.60
N ILE A 45 -6.75 -4.57 21.23
CA ILE A 45 -6.78 -5.87 21.88
C ILE A 45 -6.45 -6.95 20.86
N ARG A 46 -5.40 -7.70 21.16
CA ARG A 46 -4.97 -8.86 20.37
C ARG A 46 -5.02 -10.11 21.22
N THR A 47 -5.45 -11.21 20.63
CA THR A 47 -5.55 -12.49 21.31
C THR A 47 -4.80 -13.56 20.54
N ARG A 48 -4.24 -14.51 21.26
CA ARG A 48 -3.63 -15.73 20.69
C ARG A 48 -3.82 -16.89 21.66
N LEU A 49 -3.92 -18.09 21.13
CA LEU A 49 -4.03 -19.32 21.91
C LEU A 49 -2.68 -19.99 22.05
N ILE A 50 -2.39 -20.54 23.24
CA ILE A 50 -1.19 -21.30 23.53
C ILE A 50 -1.55 -22.58 24.32
N ASN A 51 -0.57 -23.44 24.53
CA ASN A 51 -0.70 -24.68 25.31
C ASN A 51 -1.84 -25.59 24.80
N ASN A 52 -1.85 -25.90 23.48
CA ASN A 52 -2.89 -26.72 22.84
C ASN A 52 -4.31 -26.16 23.12
N ASN A 53 -4.49 -24.86 22.95
CA ASN A 53 -5.77 -24.16 23.12
C ASN A 53 -6.36 -24.23 24.55
N THR A 54 -5.55 -24.42 25.57
CA THR A 54 -6.00 -24.36 26.97
C THR A 54 -5.73 -23.01 27.62
N ARG A 55 -5.02 -22.11 26.93
CA ARG A 55 -4.70 -20.78 27.47
C ARG A 55 -4.78 -19.70 26.39
N MET A 56 -5.53 -18.65 26.65
CA MET A 56 -5.59 -17.46 25.80
C MET A 56 -4.70 -16.37 26.37
N VAL A 57 -3.83 -15.83 25.55
CA VAL A 57 -3.06 -14.61 25.82
C VAL A 57 -3.83 -13.43 25.22
N VAL A 58 -4.05 -12.40 26.05
CA VAL A 58 -4.73 -11.17 25.63
C VAL A 58 -3.76 -10.02 25.82
N ASP A 59 -3.23 -9.51 24.73
CA ASP A 59 -2.37 -8.34 24.71
C ASP A 59 -3.25 -7.09 24.50
N VAL A 60 -3.26 -6.21 25.50
CA VAL A 60 -4.02 -4.97 25.46
C VAL A 60 -3.04 -3.80 25.41
N THR A 61 -3.09 -3.04 24.32
CA THR A 61 -2.31 -1.80 24.16
C THR A 61 -3.21 -0.60 24.45
N ASN A 62 -2.86 0.16 25.48
CA ASN A 62 -3.51 1.45 25.75
C ASN A 62 -2.80 2.56 24.96
N LYS A 63 -3.46 3.09 23.95
CA LYS A 63 -2.96 4.15 23.06
C LYS A 63 -3.28 5.57 23.57
N SER A 64 -3.93 5.68 24.72
CA SER A 64 -4.32 6.96 25.30
C SER A 64 -3.40 7.40 26.42
N SER A 65 -3.50 8.67 26.80
CA SER A 65 -2.87 9.23 28.00
C SER A 65 -3.63 8.94 29.30
N ILE A 66 -4.73 8.17 29.25
CA ILE A 66 -5.60 7.87 30.38
C ILE A 66 -5.29 6.45 30.86
N PRO A 67 -4.98 6.22 32.15
CA PRO A 67 -4.91 4.87 32.70
C PRO A 67 -6.32 4.27 32.82
N TYR A 68 -6.45 2.95 32.66
CA TYR A 68 -7.69 2.24 32.93
C TYR A 68 -7.48 1.20 34.03
N HIS A 69 -8.25 1.30 35.10
CA HIS A 69 -8.27 0.34 36.20
C HIS A 69 -9.44 -0.62 36.02
N ILE A 70 -9.13 -1.84 35.61
CA ILE A 70 -10.10 -2.84 35.18
C ILE A 70 -10.25 -3.92 36.23
N HIS A 71 -11.47 -4.17 36.67
CA HIS A 71 -11.85 -5.33 37.46
C HIS A 71 -12.61 -6.33 36.60
N ILE A 72 -12.04 -7.49 36.31
CA ILE A 72 -12.67 -8.54 35.50
C ILE A 72 -13.72 -9.26 36.33
N THR A 73 -14.97 -9.13 35.93
CA THR A 73 -16.12 -9.72 36.64
C THR A 73 -16.46 -11.11 36.10
N GLN A 74 -16.35 -11.31 34.79
CA GLN A 74 -16.68 -12.56 34.14
C GLN A 74 -15.95 -12.68 32.79
N CYS A 75 -15.61 -13.90 32.39
CA CYS A 75 -15.11 -14.17 31.04
C CYS A 75 -15.65 -15.53 30.57
N ASP A 76 -16.85 -15.58 30.00
CA ASP A 76 -17.57 -16.79 29.55
C ASP A 76 -17.15 -18.05 30.35
N ASN A 77 -16.52 -19.06 29.70
CA ASN A 77 -15.99 -20.26 30.35
C ASN A 77 -14.47 -20.21 30.62
N LEU A 78 -13.85 -19.02 30.49
CA LEU A 78 -12.42 -18.82 30.76
C LEU A 78 -12.20 -18.23 32.14
N LYS A 79 -11.08 -18.61 32.77
CA LYS A 79 -10.68 -18.15 34.10
C LYS A 79 -9.48 -17.20 33.98
N PRO A 80 -9.62 -15.90 34.30
CA PRO A 80 -8.50 -14.98 34.33
C PRO A 80 -7.53 -15.32 35.46
N GLU A 81 -6.22 -15.23 35.19
CA GLU A 81 -5.18 -15.39 36.23
C GLU A 81 -5.15 -14.21 37.20
N GLN A 82 -5.53 -13.03 36.71
CA GLN A 82 -5.64 -11.81 37.49
C GLN A 82 -7.02 -11.18 37.26
N LYS A 83 -7.68 -10.76 38.35
CA LYS A 83 -8.96 -10.05 38.24
C LYS A 83 -8.83 -8.53 38.22
N GLU A 84 -7.78 -8.00 38.83
CA GLU A 84 -7.48 -6.56 38.83
C GLU A 84 -6.34 -6.27 37.88
N VAL A 85 -6.56 -5.35 36.96
CA VAL A 85 -5.60 -5.02 35.90
C VAL A 85 -5.54 -3.51 35.72
N THR A 86 -4.34 -2.97 35.70
CA THR A 86 -4.11 -1.57 35.33
C THR A 86 -3.49 -1.49 33.94
N LEU A 87 -4.18 -0.82 33.03
CA LEU A 87 -3.65 -0.49 31.70
C LEU A 87 -3.03 0.90 31.77
N SER A 88 -1.72 0.95 31.96
CA SER A 88 -1.00 2.23 32.02
C SER A 88 -1.09 2.98 30.69
N PRO A 89 -1.01 4.33 30.69
CA PRO A 89 -1.00 5.13 29.48
C PRO A 89 0.12 4.73 28.52
N MET A 90 -0.17 4.75 27.21
CA MET A 90 0.82 4.52 26.15
C MET A 90 1.64 3.23 26.34
N SER A 91 1.04 2.18 26.90
CA SER A 91 1.71 0.93 27.21
C SER A 91 0.91 -0.30 26.82
N GLN A 92 1.58 -1.45 26.77
CA GLN A 92 0.96 -2.75 26.56
C GLN A 92 0.93 -3.56 27.86
N THR A 93 -0.18 -4.22 28.13
CA THR A 93 -0.38 -5.14 29.23
C THR A 93 -0.85 -6.49 28.70
N THR A 94 -0.29 -7.58 29.20
CA THR A 94 -0.66 -8.94 28.78
C THR A 94 -1.47 -9.62 29.89
N LEU A 95 -2.63 -10.17 29.53
CA LEU A 95 -3.49 -10.96 30.39
C LEU A 95 -3.49 -12.41 29.97
N PHE A 96 -3.71 -13.30 30.92
CA PHE A 96 -3.84 -14.73 30.67
C PHE A 96 -5.20 -15.24 31.15
N LEU A 97 -5.88 -15.96 30.25
CA LEU A 97 -7.16 -16.60 30.51
C LEU A 97 -7.01 -18.10 30.28
N ASN A 98 -7.34 -18.91 31.27
CA ASN A 98 -7.23 -20.36 31.20
C ASN A 98 -8.61 -20.99 30.93
N GLY A 99 -8.64 -22.03 30.09
CA GLY A 99 -9.83 -22.84 29.77
C GLY A 99 -9.45 -24.26 29.49
N ASP A 100 -10.37 -25.20 29.60
CA ASP A 100 -10.10 -26.61 29.37
C ASP A 100 -9.93 -26.93 27.86
N ASP A 101 -10.64 -26.18 27.00
CA ASP A 101 -10.57 -26.29 25.54
C ASP A 101 -11.20 -25.05 24.91
N ILE A 102 -10.36 -24.16 24.39
CA ILE A 102 -10.79 -22.85 23.86
C ILE A 102 -11.12 -23.01 22.37
N LYS A 103 -12.38 -23.28 22.05
CA LYS A 103 -12.87 -23.56 20.68
C LYS A 103 -13.81 -22.49 20.12
N SER A 104 -14.37 -21.62 20.95
CA SER A 104 -15.29 -20.60 20.45
C SER A 104 -14.57 -19.55 19.63
N PRO A 105 -15.16 -19.06 18.53
CA PRO A 105 -14.57 -17.99 17.74
C PRO A 105 -14.52 -16.64 18.46
N GLN A 106 -15.38 -16.47 19.46
CA GLN A 106 -15.49 -15.24 20.23
C GLN A 106 -15.76 -15.54 21.69
N TYR A 107 -15.11 -14.80 22.56
CA TYR A 107 -15.35 -14.79 24.00
C TYR A 107 -15.67 -13.37 24.45
N THR A 108 -16.45 -13.25 25.51
CA THR A 108 -16.79 -11.97 26.11
C THR A 108 -16.15 -11.86 27.48
N LEU A 109 -15.22 -10.92 27.65
CA LEU A 109 -14.67 -10.56 28.93
C LEU A 109 -15.46 -9.36 29.47
N ARG A 110 -16.21 -9.57 30.56
CA ARG A 110 -16.95 -8.51 31.24
C ARG A 110 -16.11 -7.95 32.37
N ALA A 111 -16.09 -6.63 32.45
CA ALA A 111 -15.28 -5.94 33.44
C ALA A 111 -15.93 -4.63 33.88
N SER A 112 -15.68 -4.26 35.12
CA SER A 112 -15.98 -2.93 35.66
C SER A 112 -14.72 -2.06 35.55
N ILE A 113 -14.84 -0.89 34.93
CA ILE A 113 -13.74 0.07 34.81
C ILE A 113 -13.83 1.04 35.98
N LYS A 114 -12.97 0.85 36.99
CA LYS A 114 -13.04 1.50 38.29
C LYS A 114 -12.87 3.03 38.27
N ASN A 115 -12.21 3.54 37.25
CA ASN A 115 -12.00 4.98 37.07
C ASN A 115 -12.80 5.57 35.90
N ALA A 116 -13.85 4.87 35.44
CA ALA A 116 -14.82 5.37 34.47
C ALA A 116 -16.22 5.33 35.09
N PHE A 117 -16.91 6.46 35.16
CA PHE A 117 -18.20 6.58 35.81
C PHE A 117 -19.26 7.08 34.83
N ASN A 118 -20.41 6.40 34.81
CA ASN A 118 -21.56 6.85 34.03
C ASN A 118 -22.25 8.06 34.73
N THR A 119 -23.27 8.59 34.11
CA THR A 119 -24.05 9.75 34.63
C THR A 119 -24.71 9.50 36.00
N GLU A 120 -24.91 8.22 36.38
CA GLU A 120 -25.41 7.82 37.71
C GLU A 120 -24.27 7.67 38.75
N LYS A 121 -23.06 8.04 38.41
CA LYS A 121 -21.83 7.87 39.22
C LYS A 121 -21.50 6.40 39.57
N LYS A 122 -21.96 5.47 38.75
CA LYS A 122 -21.60 4.05 38.86
C LYS A 122 -20.40 3.75 37.96
N PRO A 123 -19.48 2.85 38.40
CA PRO A 123 -18.40 2.39 37.53
C PRO A 123 -18.95 1.83 36.20
N LEU A 124 -18.27 2.09 35.11
CA LEU A 124 -18.70 1.65 33.79
C LEU A 124 -18.51 0.15 33.66
N GLU A 125 -19.58 -0.57 33.42
CA GLU A 125 -19.54 -1.96 33.02
C GLU A 125 -19.27 -2.05 31.52
N TYR A 126 -18.23 -2.82 31.16
CA TYR A 126 -17.78 -2.96 29.78
C TYR A 126 -17.60 -4.41 29.39
N ALA A 127 -17.95 -4.75 28.16
CA ALA A 127 -17.80 -6.07 27.60
C ALA A 127 -16.78 -6.02 26.46
N PHE A 128 -15.56 -6.51 26.72
CA PHE A 128 -14.52 -6.67 25.70
C PHE A 128 -14.81 -7.92 24.89
N ARG A 129 -14.78 -7.79 23.58
CA ARG A 129 -14.87 -8.92 22.67
C ARG A 129 -13.46 -9.45 22.40
N LEU A 130 -13.20 -10.66 22.85
CA LEU A 130 -11.95 -11.36 22.61
C LEU A 130 -12.15 -12.33 21.45
N ARG A 131 -11.21 -12.31 20.50
CA ARG A 131 -11.20 -13.32 19.46
C ARG A 131 -10.66 -14.62 20.06
N GLY A 132 -11.43 -15.69 19.96
CA GLY A 132 -10.99 -17.03 20.26
C GLY A 132 -10.39 -17.70 19.03
N MET A 133 -10.69 -18.96 18.81
CA MET A 133 -10.43 -19.58 17.52
C MET A 133 -11.38 -18.94 16.50
N ASP A 134 -10.84 -18.21 15.52
CA ASP A 134 -11.69 -17.72 14.43
C ASP A 134 -12.26 -18.95 13.69
N TYR A 135 -13.56 -18.98 13.50
CA TYR A 135 -14.23 -19.97 12.62
C TYR A 135 -13.88 -19.75 11.15
N MET A 136 -13.22 -18.65 10.82
CA MET A 136 -12.49 -18.52 9.55
C MET A 136 -11.21 -19.36 9.55
N VAL A 137 -10.77 -19.85 10.70
CA VAL A 137 -9.80 -20.93 10.91
C VAL A 137 -10.57 -22.19 11.35
N GLY A 138 -11.60 -22.51 10.62
CA GLY A 138 -12.21 -23.83 10.65
C GLY A 138 -11.22 -24.79 9.99
N THR A 139 -10.55 -25.60 10.77
CA THR A 139 -9.39 -26.42 10.51
C THR A 139 -8.09 -25.59 10.46
N GLU A 140 -7.08 -25.94 11.24
CA GLU A 140 -5.70 -25.57 10.94
C GLU A 140 -5.56 -25.69 9.43
N SER A 141 -5.18 -24.60 8.76
CA SER A 141 -4.87 -24.68 7.34
C SER A 141 -3.91 -25.86 7.22
N GLN A 142 -4.38 -27.00 6.70
CA GLN A 142 -3.53 -28.17 6.47
C GLN A 142 -2.50 -27.85 5.40
N ASN A 143 -2.67 -26.73 4.73
CA ASN A 143 -1.73 -26.23 3.75
C ASN A 143 -0.53 -25.60 4.48
N MET A 144 0.57 -26.34 4.52
CA MET A 144 1.85 -25.86 5.04
C MET A 144 2.58 -24.89 4.09
N TYR A 145 2.03 -24.66 2.89
CA TYR A 145 2.67 -23.89 1.81
C TYR A 145 1.95 -22.57 1.52
N ASN A 146 1.89 -21.70 2.52
CA ASN A 146 1.09 -20.46 2.49
C ASN A 146 1.77 -19.29 1.76
N ILE A 147 2.29 -19.52 0.54
CA ILE A 147 2.97 -18.51 -0.27
C ILE A 147 1.95 -17.66 -1.04
N ILE A 148 2.00 -16.34 -0.88
CA ILE A 148 1.30 -15.34 -1.70
C ILE A 148 2.33 -14.37 -2.29
N PRO A 149 2.40 -14.21 -3.61
CA PRO A 149 1.65 -14.90 -4.68
C PRO A 149 2.02 -16.38 -4.78
N ALA A 150 1.04 -17.22 -5.20
CA ALA A 150 1.25 -18.64 -5.42
C ALA A 150 2.33 -18.87 -6.49
N PRO A 151 3.27 -19.80 -6.24
CA PRO A 151 4.30 -20.12 -7.21
C PRO A 151 3.70 -20.84 -8.42
N ARG A 152 4.40 -20.74 -9.56
CA ARG A 152 4.00 -21.40 -10.81
C ARG A 152 3.90 -22.93 -10.68
N SER A 153 4.74 -23.54 -9.87
CA SER A 153 4.70 -24.96 -9.57
C SER A 153 5.22 -25.22 -8.17
N LEU A 154 4.49 -26.01 -7.41
CA LEU A 154 4.88 -26.49 -6.09
C LEU A 154 4.56 -27.99 -6.00
N GLU A 155 5.58 -28.78 -5.76
CA GLU A 155 5.48 -30.22 -5.52
C GLU A 155 5.85 -30.49 -4.06
N GLU A 156 4.89 -30.91 -3.27
CA GLU A 156 5.07 -31.26 -1.86
C GLU A 156 5.98 -32.48 -1.71
N LYS A 157 6.82 -32.47 -0.68
CA LYS A 157 7.71 -33.60 -0.31
C LYS A 157 7.50 -33.96 1.15
N GLN A 158 7.95 -35.14 1.52
CA GLN A 158 7.91 -35.56 2.92
C GLN A 158 9.03 -34.94 3.74
N GLY A 159 8.70 -34.54 4.97
CA GLY A 159 9.64 -33.98 5.92
C GLY A 159 9.70 -32.45 5.90
N LYS A 160 10.66 -31.91 6.62
CA LYS A 160 10.88 -30.46 6.77
C LYS A 160 12.34 -30.16 6.99
N PHE A 161 12.80 -29.00 6.56
CA PHE A 161 14.11 -28.46 6.91
C PHE A 161 14.01 -27.64 8.19
N ILE A 162 14.91 -27.87 9.14
CA ILE A 162 14.94 -27.17 10.43
C ILE A 162 16.16 -26.26 10.48
N PHE A 163 15.94 -24.95 10.62
CA PHE A 163 17.01 -23.99 10.89
C PHE A 163 17.44 -24.11 12.34
N ASN A 164 18.74 -24.26 12.56
CA ASN A 164 19.36 -24.33 13.87
C ASN A 164 20.76 -23.69 13.85
N LYS A 165 21.47 -23.66 14.98
CA LYS A 165 22.79 -23.04 15.11
C LYS A 165 23.87 -23.68 14.25
N GLU A 166 23.68 -24.93 13.83
CA GLU A 166 24.60 -25.68 12.97
C GLU A 166 24.30 -25.45 11.47
N THR A 167 23.18 -24.83 11.13
CA THR A 167 22.83 -24.51 9.76
C THR A 167 23.88 -23.62 9.12
N ARG A 168 24.38 -24.01 7.96
CA ARG A 168 25.37 -23.25 7.18
C ARG A 168 24.75 -22.67 5.93
N ILE A 169 25.12 -21.47 5.56
CA ILE A 169 24.73 -20.84 4.30
C ILE A 169 25.90 -20.87 3.34
N ILE A 170 25.69 -21.44 2.17
CA ILE A 170 26.70 -21.64 1.15
C ILE A 170 26.40 -20.72 -0.05
N LEU A 171 27.27 -19.77 -0.29
CA LEU A 171 27.17 -18.84 -1.42
C LEU A 171 28.05 -19.35 -2.57
N LYS A 172 27.43 -19.85 -3.66
CA LYS A 172 28.10 -20.29 -4.89
C LYS A 172 27.95 -19.28 -6.04
N ASP A 173 26.94 -18.41 -5.97
CA ASP A 173 26.74 -17.30 -6.92
C ASP A 173 26.70 -15.97 -6.17
N LYS A 174 27.58 -15.04 -6.58
CA LYS A 174 27.67 -13.69 -5.99
C LYS A 174 26.40 -12.86 -6.15
N ASN A 175 25.55 -13.16 -7.14
CA ASN A 175 24.27 -12.49 -7.33
C ASN A 175 23.30 -12.73 -6.14
N ALA A 176 23.54 -13.76 -5.33
CA ALA A 176 22.74 -14.00 -4.12
C ALA A 176 23.21 -13.20 -2.89
N GLU A 177 24.39 -12.55 -2.94
CA GLU A 177 25.02 -11.92 -1.77
C GLU A 177 24.16 -10.78 -1.18
N ALA A 178 23.70 -9.85 -2.03
CA ALA A 178 22.86 -8.75 -1.60
C ALA A 178 21.45 -9.21 -1.14
N PRO A 179 20.73 -10.07 -1.90
CA PRO A 179 19.46 -10.64 -1.47
C PRO A 179 19.53 -11.44 -0.17
N LEU A 180 20.61 -12.18 0.03
CA LEU A 180 20.77 -13.06 1.18
C LEU A 180 20.66 -12.33 2.53
N ARG A 181 21.00 -11.06 2.58
CA ARG A 181 20.88 -10.23 3.80
C ARG A 181 19.44 -10.20 4.34
N PHE A 182 18.43 -10.23 3.48
CA PHE A 182 17.03 -10.24 3.91
C PHE A 182 16.66 -11.51 4.69
N LEU A 183 17.23 -12.65 4.37
CA LEU A 183 17.04 -13.88 5.12
C LEU A 183 17.89 -13.89 6.40
N THR A 184 19.18 -13.59 6.29
CA THR A 184 20.12 -13.68 7.41
C THR A 184 19.82 -12.66 8.52
N ASP A 185 19.42 -11.44 8.17
CA ASP A 185 19.03 -10.42 9.13
C ASP A 185 17.79 -10.84 9.92
N ARG A 186 16.78 -11.41 9.26
CA ARG A 186 15.59 -11.95 9.93
C ARG A 186 15.94 -13.12 10.85
N LEU A 187 16.68 -14.10 10.36
CA LEU A 187 17.11 -15.26 11.17
C LEU A 187 17.96 -14.82 12.36
N THR A 188 18.86 -13.86 12.17
CA THR A 188 19.72 -13.34 13.28
C THR A 188 18.92 -12.56 14.32
N ARG A 189 18.11 -11.59 13.88
CA ARG A 189 17.44 -10.66 14.79
C ARG A 189 16.21 -11.25 15.46
N ILE A 190 15.43 -12.00 14.70
CA ILE A 190 14.13 -12.51 15.15
C ILE A 190 14.28 -13.92 15.73
N ALA A 191 14.89 -14.83 14.97
CA ALA A 191 15.05 -16.22 15.38
C ALA A 191 16.28 -16.48 16.28
N GLN A 192 17.14 -15.48 16.50
CA GLN A 192 18.41 -15.61 17.25
C GLN A 192 19.34 -16.70 16.66
N LEU A 193 19.35 -16.82 15.33
CA LEU A 193 20.17 -17.75 14.57
C LEU A 193 21.19 -16.97 13.69
N PRO A 194 22.35 -16.57 14.21
CA PRO A 194 23.40 -15.89 13.43
C PRO A 194 24.15 -16.92 12.58
N LEU A 195 23.59 -17.26 11.42
CA LEU A 195 24.12 -18.30 10.55
C LEU A 195 25.39 -17.85 9.82
N LYS A 196 26.37 -18.77 9.70
CA LYS A 196 27.63 -18.50 9.02
C LYS A 196 27.48 -18.62 7.50
N ILE A 197 27.87 -17.55 6.79
CA ILE A 197 27.96 -17.55 5.31
C ILE A 197 29.35 -18.04 4.92
N GLN A 198 29.41 -18.99 4.00
CA GLN A 198 30.64 -19.59 3.49
C GLN A 198 30.65 -19.59 1.96
N ASN A 199 31.76 -19.16 1.39
CA ASN A 199 32.03 -19.34 -0.04
C ASN A 199 32.71 -20.70 -0.22
N SER A 200 32.00 -21.72 -0.72
CA SER A 200 32.56 -23.05 -0.90
C SER A 200 32.13 -23.69 -2.21
N THR A 201 33.12 -24.26 -2.91
CA THR A 201 32.88 -25.10 -4.12
C THR A 201 32.87 -26.59 -3.78
N LYS A 202 33.22 -26.98 -2.54
CA LYS A 202 33.29 -28.39 -2.11
C LYS A 202 31.90 -28.95 -1.84
N SER A 203 31.76 -30.26 -1.97
CA SER A 203 30.59 -31.00 -1.50
C SER A 203 30.44 -30.86 0.02
N ILE A 204 29.25 -30.58 0.50
CA ILE A 204 28.97 -30.35 1.91
C ILE A 204 27.87 -31.33 2.31
N SER A 205 28.05 -31.96 3.47
CA SER A 205 27.06 -32.82 4.10
C SER A 205 26.46 -32.13 5.31
N GLY A 206 25.23 -32.50 5.67
CA GLY A 206 24.52 -32.00 6.86
C GLY A 206 23.54 -30.87 6.54
N ASN A 207 23.19 -30.08 7.58
CA ASN A 207 22.17 -29.04 7.50
C ASN A 207 22.72 -27.76 6.85
N TYR A 208 22.29 -27.42 5.61
CA TYR A 208 22.74 -26.22 4.92
C TYR A 208 21.74 -25.66 3.91
N VAL A 209 21.88 -24.36 3.63
CA VAL A 209 21.19 -23.68 2.53
C VAL A 209 22.20 -23.23 1.50
N VAL A 210 22.03 -23.60 0.23
CA VAL A 210 22.96 -23.26 -0.85
C VAL A 210 22.29 -22.39 -1.90
N PHE A 211 22.97 -21.30 -2.26
CA PHE A 211 22.57 -20.38 -3.33
C PHE A 211 23.48 -20.58 -4.53
N SER A 212 22.92 -20.99 -5.66
CA SER A 212 23.67 -21.33 -6.88
C SER A 212 22.97 -20.80 -8.12
N ARG A 213 23.75 -20.58 -9.17
CA ARG A 213 23.21 -20.20 -10.48
C ARG A 213 22.39 -21.35 -11.07
N ALA A 214 21.21 -21.00 -11.64
CA ALA A 214 20.33 -21.99 -12.26
C ALA A 214 20.84 -22.45 -13.62
N ASN A 215 21.45 -21.55 -14.41
CA ASN A 215 21.78 -21.74 -15.83
C ASN A 215 20.55 -22.16 -16.64
N ASP A 216 19.41 -21.54 -16.37
CA ASP A 216 18.12 -21.84 -17.00
C ASP A 216 17.49 -20.52 -17.52
N PRO A 217 17.67 -20.22 -18.82
CA PRO A 217 17.15 -18.99 -19.41
C PRO A 217 15.63 -18.81 -19.28
N THR A 218 14.88 -19.89 -19.05
CA THR A 218 13.42 -19.82 -18.89
C THR A 218 13.00 -19.09 -17.61
N LEU A 219 13.89 -19.01 -16.61
CA LEU A 219 13.65 -18.25 -15.38
C LEU A 219 13.70 -16.74 -15.58
N GLY A 220 14.32 -16.26 -16.67
CA GLY A 220 14.44 -14.82 -16.93
C GLY A 220 15.19 -14.06 -15.83
N ASN A 221 14.74 -12.84 -15.54
CA ASN A 221 15.39 -11.98 -14.55
C ASN A 221 14.89 -12.20 -13.11
N GLU A 222 13.68 -12.73 -12.94
CA GLU A 222 12.98 -12.74 -11.67
C GLU A 222 12.58 -14.15 -11.22
N GLY A 223 12.65 -15.15 -12.12
CA GLY A 223 12.31 -16.54 -11.80
C GLY A 223 13.39 -17.23 -10.97
N TYR A 224 12.96 -18.27 -10.26
CA TYR A 224 13.81 -19.07 -9.37
C TYR A 224 13.27 -20.50 -9.19
N LYS A 225 14.16 -21.37 -8.64
CA LYS A 225 13.78 -22.69 -8.15
C LYS A 225 14.25 -22.85 -6.70
N ILE A 226 13.45 -23.55 -5.89
CA ILE A 226 13.82 -23.94 -4.52
C ILE A 226 13.56 -25.43 -4.37
N ASN A 227 14.60 -26.19 -3.99
CA ASN A 227 14.47 -27.59 -3.63
C ASN A 227 14.74 -27.73 -2.14
N ILE A 228 13.76 -28.21 -1.38
CA ILE A 228 13.80 -28.34 0.08
C ILE A 228 13.72 -29.80 0.45
N SER A 229 14.73 -30.28 1.19
CA SER A 229 14.72 -31.58 1.86
C SER A 229 15.06 -31.42 3.34
N PRO A 230 14.92 -32.44 4.18
CA PRO A 230 15.31 -32.35 5.60
C PRO A 230 16.79 -31.97 5.84
N GLU A 231 17.66 -32.26 4.87
CA GLU A 231 19.11 -32.04 5.00
C GLU A 231 19.56 -30.71 4.37
N GLN A 232 18.84 -30.23 3.35
CA GLN A 232 19.29 -29.05 2.59
C GLN A 232 18.15 -28.26 1.97
N ILE A 233 18.41 -26.96 1.80
CA ILE A 233 17.68 -26.08 0.89
C ILE A 233 18.60 -25.65 -0.23
N GLN A 234 18.20 -25.88 -1.49
CA GLN A 234 18.88 -25.39 -2.67
C GLN A 234 18.06 -24.28 -3.32
N VAL A 235 18.64 -23.09 -3.43
CA VAL A 235 18.06 -21.92 -4.10
C VAL A 235 18.80 -21.66 -5.40
N LEU A 236 18.06 -21.64 -6.51
CA LEU A 236 18.58 -21.50 -7.86
C LEU A 236 17.93 -20.31 -8.56
N ALA A 237 18.72 -19.38 -9.06
CA ALA A 237 18.28 -18.26 -9.90
C ALA A 237 19.43 -17.81 -10.82
N ASP A 238 19.12 -17.03 -11.85
CA ASP A 238 20.14 -16.51 -12.75
C ASP A 238 20.50 -15.04 -12.50
N LYS A 239 19.64 -14.33 -11.78
CA LYS A 239 19.79 -12.90 -11.45
C LYS A 239 19.49 -12.61 -9.99
N GLU A 240 19.95 -11.46 -9.49
CA GLU A 240 19.76 -11.00 -8.12
C GLU A 240 18.27 -10.98 -7.70
N ALA A 241 17.38 -10.46 -8.58
CA ALA A 241 15.95 -10.38 -8.30
C ALA A 241 15.33 -11.77 -8.10
N GLY A 242 15.74 -12.78 -8.87
CA GLY A 242 15.28 -14.16 -8.68
C GLY A 242 15.66 -14.72 -7.30
N PHE A 243 16.90 -14.48 -6.84
CA PHE A 243 17.30 -14.85 -5.48
C PHE A 243 16.51 -14.10 -4.40
N PHE A 244 16.24 -12.81 -4.63
CA PHE A 244 15.43 -12.02 -3.70
C PHE A 244 14.02 -12.59 -3.56
N TYR A 245 13.34 -12.88 -4.67
CA TYR A 245 11.98 -13.44 -4.63
C TYR A 245 11.94 -14.87 -4.09
N ALA A 246 12.99 -15.67 -4.33
CA ALA A 246 13.13 -16.96 -3.67
C ALA A 246 13.20 -16.81 -2.13
N ILE A 247 13.95 -15.81 -1.65
CA ILE A 247 14.04 -15.51 -0.22
C ILE A 247 12.70 -15.07 0.35
N GLN A 248 11.91 -14.25 -0.38
CA GLN A 248 10.56 -13.90 0.07
C GLN A 248 9.68 -15.15 0.23
N SER A 249 9.77 -16.10 -0.68
CA SER A 249 9.05 -17.38 -0.54
C SER A 249 9.54 -18.22 0.63
N LEU A 250 10.85 -18.30 0.87
CA LEU A 250 11.40 -18.97 2.05
C LEU A 250 10.93 -18.34 3.37
N LEU A 251 10.88 -17.00 3.42
CA LEU A 251 10.39 -16.28 4.60
C LEU A 251 8.90 -16.53 4.85
N GLN A 252 8.08 -16.64 3.80
CA GLN A 252 6.65 -16.96 3.93
C GLN A 252 6.39 -18.41 4.32
N LEU A 253 7.32 -19.32 4.07
CA LEU A 253 7.25 -20.73 4.50
C LEU A 253 7.73 -20.93 5.95
N LEU A 254 8.47 -19.98 6.52
CA LEU A 254 8.83 -19.98 7.94
C LEU A 254 7.60 -19.66 8.81
N PRO A 255 7.64 -20.01 10.12
CA PRO A 255 6.64 -19.54 11.06
C PRO A 255 6.44 -18.03 10.99
N PRO A 256 5.18 -17.51 11.05
CA PRO A 256 4.87 -16.09 10.83
C PRO A 256 5.57 -15.15 11.81
N GLU A 257 6.02 -15.65 12.95
CA GLU A 257 6.83 -14.93 13.92
C GLU A 257 8.13 -14.36 13.33
N ILE A 258 8.60 -14.88 12.17
CA ILE A 258 9.78 -14.34 11.47
C ILE A 258 9.58 -12.88 11.03
N TYR A 259 8.34 -12.43 10.90
CA TYR A 259 7.98 -11.07 10.55
C TYR A 259 7.83 -10.12 11.76
N SER A 260 8.02 -10.63 12.98
CA SER A 260 8.02 -9.79 14.20
C SER A 260 9.04 -8.65 14.10
N ASN A 261 8.77 -7.58 14.85
CA ASN A 261 9.72 -6.46 15.01
C ASN A 261 10.75 -6.69 16.12
N THR A 262 10.51 -7.68 16.99
CA THR A 262 11.36 -8.06 18.12
C THR A 262 11.70 -9.54 18.06
N THR A 263 12.67 -9.98 18.86
CA THR A 263 12.98 -11.41 19.03
C THR A 263 11.69 -12.19 19.28
N ALA A 264 11.49 -13.26 18.52
CA ALA A 264 10.33 -14.12 18.62
C ALA A 264 10.75 -15.55 18.95
N TYR A 265 9.88 -16.25 19.67
CA TYR A 265 10.08 -17.63 20.06
C TYR A 265 8.99 -18.49 19.42
N THR A 266 9.41 -19.56 18.78
CA THR A 266 8.54 -20.60 18.23
C THR A 266 9.11 -21.96 18.64
N ASN A 267 8.30 -23.00 18.56
CA ASN A 267 8.76 -24.35 18.88
C ASN A 267 9.91 -24.77 17.96
N GLU A 268 9.86 -24.32 16.70
CA GLU A 268 10.84 -24.73 15.69
C GLU A 268 10.84 -23.76 14.51
N TRP A 269 12.02 -23.35 14.08
CA TRP A 269 12.17 -22.59 12.83
C TRP A 269 12.33 -23.56 11.65
N SER A 270 11.22 -24.00 11.09
CA SER A 270 11.22 -25.02 10.03
C SER A 270 10.44 -24.59 8.78
N ILE A 271 10.81 -25.21 7.66
CA ILE A 271 10.19 -25.06 6.36
C ILE A 271 9.81 -26.45 5.85
N PRO A 272 8.56 -26.66 5.36
CA PRO A 272 8.15 -27.95 4.81
C PRO A 272 8.94 -28.29 3.53
N ALA A 273 9.23 -29.57 3.33
CA ALA A 273 9.96 -30.05 2.16
C ALA A 273 9.12 -29.92 0.88
N ALA A 274 9.71 -29.36 -0.17
CA ALA A 274 9.04 -29.12 -1.44
C ALA A 274 10.05 -28.91 -2.59
N ASN A 275 9.58 -29.07 -3.83
CA ASN A 275 10.21 -28.49 -5.01
C ASN A 275 9.32 -27.34 -5.53
N ILE A 276 9.89 -26.16 -5.65
CA ILE A 276 9.22 -24.95 -6.14
C ILE A 276 9.92 -24.49 -7.41
N THR A 277 9.14 -24.22 -8.46
CA THR A 277 9.59 -23.46 -9.63
C THR A 277 8.67 -22.27 -9.81
N ASP A 278 9.22 -21.08 -9.89
CA ASP A 278 8.42 -19.87 -9.87
C ASP A 278 8.96 -18.83 -10.86
N ILE A 279 8.02 -18.27 -11.64
CA ILE A 279 8.30 -17.29 -12.69
C ILE A 279 7.09 -16.35 -12.77
N PRO A 280 7.28 -15.03 -12.74
CA PRO A 280 6.16 -14.11 -12.80
C PRO A 280 5.41 -14.15 -14.14
N GLN A 281 4.08 -13.98 -14.09
CA GLN A 281 3.23 -13.86 -15.26
C GLN A 281 3.49 -12.56 -16.03
N PHE A 282 3.69 -11.45 -15.32
CA PHE A 282 3.90 -10.13 -15.89
C PHE A 282 5.20 -9.48 -15.40
N GLU A 283 5.83 -8.69 -16.26
CA GLU A 283 7.02 -7.90 -15.93
C GLU A 283 6.71 -6.65 -15.09
N TYR A 284 5.46 -6.16 -15.09
CA TYR A 284 5.00 -5.02 -14.32
C TYR A 284 3.97 -5.46 -13.27
N ARG A 285 4.30 -5.30 -11.99
CA ARG A 285 3.42 -5.62 -10.86
C ARG A 285 3.47 -4.43 -9.91
N GLY A 286 2.45 -3.56 -10.05
CA GLY A 286 2.48 -2.22 -9.47
C GLY A 286 1.56 -2.02 -8.29
N LEU A 287 1.97 -1.10 -7.42
CA LEU A 287 1.13 -0.49 -6.41
C LEU A 287 1.39 1.01 -6.40
N HIS A 288 0.29 1.80 -6.44
CA HIS A 288 0.32 3.25 -6.47
C HIS A 288 0.01 3.83 -5.09
N LEU A 289 0.56 5.00 -4.80
CA LEU A 289 0.17 5.80 -3.65
C LEU A 289 0.14 7.28 -4.01
N ASP A 290 -1.02 7.90 -3.81
CA ASP A 290 -1.21 9.34 -3.88
C ASP A 290 -0.72 10.00 -2.59
N VAL A 291 0.23 10.93 -2.72
CA VAL A 291 0.71 11.76 -1.61
C VAL A 291 0.36 13.24 -1.80
N GLY A 292 -0.30 13.58 -2.90
CA GLY A 292 -0.80 14.93 -3.19
C GLY A 292 -1.96 15.31 -2.28
N ARG A 293 -2.98 14.46 -2.17
CA ARG A 293 -4.15 14.70 -1.30
C ARG A 293 -3.80 14.60 0.17
N HIS A 294 -3.10 13.52 0.59
CA HIS A 294 -2.56 13.38 1.94
C HIS A 294 -1.09 12.92 1.91
N LEU A 295 -0.26 13.61 2.68
CA LEU A 295 1.18 13.35 2.78
C LEU A 295 1.46 12.31 3.86
N TYR A 296 2.38 11.39 3.61
CA TYR A 296 2.80 10.36 4.55
C TYR A 296 4.29 10.49 4.89
N PRO A 297 4.70 10.14 6.13
CA PRO A 297 6.12 10.24 6.52
C PRO A 297 6.99 9.22 5.76
N VAL A 298 8.27 9.55 5.60
CA VAL A 298 9.28 8.70 4.93
C VAL A 298 9.29 7.26 5.49
N SER A 299 9.12 7.13 6.81
CA SER A 299 9.06 5.83 7.48
C SER A 299 7.90 4.96 7.00
N PHE A 300 6.74 5.57 6.72
CA PHE A 300 5.61 4.85 6.15
C PHE A 300 5.84 4.48 4.67
N ILE A 301 6.41 5.37 3.87
CA ILE A 301 6.74 5.04 2.47
C ILE A 301 7.69 3.84 2.42
N LYS A 302 8.68 3.77 3.32
CA LYS A 302 9.56 2.59 3.44
C LYS A 302 8.80 1.33 3.85
N LYS A 303 7.88 1.43 4.82
CA LYS A 303 7.02 0.30 5.21
C LYS A 303 6.14 -0.17 4.04
N TYR A 304 5.60 0.76 3.26
CA TYR A 304 4.81 0.45 2.06
C TYR A 304 5.63 -0.33 1.02
N ILE A 305 6.88 0.10 0.80
CA ILE A 305 7.85 -0.61 -0.05
C ILE A 305 8.18 -2.00 0.51
N ASP A 306 8.33 -2.15 1.85
CA ASP A 306 8.53 -3.47 2.48
C ASP A 306 7.35 -4.40 2.20
N LEU A 307 6.11 -3.94 2.41
CA LEU A 307 4.90 -4.72 2.14
C LEU A 307 4.80 -5.13 0.66
N MET A 308 5.12 -4.24 -0.26
CA MET A 308 5.21 -4.54 -1.70
C MET A 308 6.23 -5.65 -1.98
N SER A 309 7.42 -5.54 -1.38
CA SER A 309 8.52 -6.49 -1.60
C SER A 309 8.19 -7.90 -1.12
N MET A 310 7.49 -8.02 0.02
CA MET A 310 7.01 -9.30 0.56
C MET A 310 6.05 -9.99 -0.42
N GLN A 311 5.29 -9.23 -1.19
CA GLN A 311 4.32 -9.70 -2.18
C GLN A 311 4.91 -9.77 -3.61
N LYS A 312 6.23 -9.71 -3.76
CA LYS A 312 6.93 -9.76 -5.06
C LYS A 312 6.47 -8.70 -6.08
N MET A 313 5.93 -7.58 -5.62
CA MET A 313 5.66 -6.42 -6.45
C MET A 313 6.96 -5.70 -6.78
N ASN A 314 7.07 -5.11 -7.98
CA ASN A 314 8.32 -4.52 -8.46
C ASN A 314 8.21 -3.10 -9.00
N ARG A 315 7.04 -2.49 -8.96
CA ARG A 315 6.82 -1.10 -9.40
C ARG A 315 6.03 -0.33 -8.35
N PHE A 316 6.65 0.71 -7.80
CA PHE A 316 5.97 1.68 -6.94
C PHE A 316 5.66 2.93 -7.74
N HIS A 317 4.40 3.16 -8.06
CA HIS A 317 3.93 4.36 -8.72
C HIS A 317 3.65 5.43 -7.65
N TRP A 318 4.45 6.48 -7.62
CA TRP A 318 4.40 7.52 -6.60
C TRP A 318 3.83 8.82 -7.19
N HIS A 319 2.58 9.11 -6.87
CA HIS A 319 1.87 10.29 -7.34
C HIS A 319 2.23 11.51 -6.46
N LEU A 320 3.10 12.38 -6.99
CA LEU A 320 3.83 13.40 -6.24
C LEU A 320 3.24 14.80 -6.37
N THR A 321 2.36 15.05 -7.33
CA THR A 321 1.81 16.39 -7.58
C THR A 321 0.32 16.33 -7.86
N GLU A 322 -0.42 17.30 -7.29
CA GLU A 322 -1.86 17.34 -7.38
C GLU A 322 -2.37 18.78 -7.16
N ASP A 323 -3.62 19.07 -7.49
CA ASP A 323 -4.28 20.35 -7.24
C ASP A 323 -4.19 20.79 -5.77
N GLN A 324 -4.23 19.82 -4.83
CA GLN A 324 -4.25 20.05 -3.40
C GLN A 324 -2.86 20.05 -2.74
N GLY A 325 -1.82 19.82 -3.51
CA GLY A 325 -0.47 19.91 -2.98
C GLY A 325 0.64 19.37 -3.90
N TRP A 326 1.70 20.13 -4.01
CA TRP A 326 2.94 19.77 -4.65
C TRP A 326 3.91 19.14 -3.65
N ARG A 327 4.33 17.88 -3.85
CA ARG A 327 5.03 17.10 -2.81
C ARG A 327 6.50 16.79 -3.09
N ILE A 328 7.05 17.24 -4.21
CA ILE A 328 8.44 17.01 -4.57
C ILE A 328 9.24 18.32 -4.60
N GLU A 329 10.37 18.37 -3.90
CA GLU A 329 11.27 19.52 -3.95
C GLU A 329 11.90 19.64 -5.35
N ILE A 330 11.72 20.83 -5.96
CA ILE A 330 12.36 21.26 -7.22
C ILE A 330 13.20 22.48 -6.92
N LYS A 331 14.52 22.31 -6.83
CA LYS A 331 15.44 23.37 -6.38
C LYS A 331 15.45 24.59 -7.30
N LYS A 332 15.21 24.39 -8.60
CA LYS A 332 15.09 25.46 -9.57
C LYS A 332 13.81 26.28 -9.40
N HIS A 333 12.77 25.66 -8.83
CA HIS A 333 11.46 26.28 -8.60
C HIS A 333 11.03 26.14 -7.12
N PRO A 334 11.74 26.80 -6.16
CA PRO A 334 11.54 26.56 -4.73
C PRO A 334 10.14 26.94 -4.23
N LYS A 335 9.48 27.91 -4.87
CA LYS A 335 8.11 28.29 -4.55
C LYS A 335 7.11 27.15 -4.68
N LEU A 336 7.39 26.10 -5.50
CA LEU A 336 6.52 24.93 -5.60
C LEU A 336 6.33 24.22 -4.26
N THR A 337 7.36 24.22 -3.41
CA THR A 337 7.29 23.67 -2.05
C THR A 337 7.00 24.73 -0.98
N GLU A 338 7.42 25.97 -1.18
CA GLU A 338 7.12 27.07 -0.23
C GLU A 338 5.62 27.43 -0.22
N ILE A 339 4.96 27.42 -1.37
CA ILE A 339 3.56 27.82 -1.56
C ILE A 339 2.71 26.61 -1.97
N GLY A 340 3.10 25.94 -3.06
CA GLY A 340 2.31 24.85 -3.67
C GLY A 340 2.15 23.62 -2.79
N SER A 341 3.01 23.42 -1.78
CA SER A 341 2.89 22.30 -0.87
C SER A 341 1.83 22.49 0.23
N MET A 342 1.31 23.73 0.42
CA MET A 342 0.45 24.10 1.55
C MET A 342 -0.93 24.54 1.06
N ARG A 343 -2.00 23.94 1.58
CA ARG A 343 -3.37 24.41 1.42
C ARG A 343 -3.91 24.98 2.73
N LYS A 344 -4.82 25.96 2.64
CA LYS A 344 -5.33 26.68 3.82
C LYS A 344 -6.26 25.84 4.70
N GLU A 345 -6.94 24.86 4.13
CA GLU A 345 -7.90 23.98 4.79
C GLU A 345 -8.18 22.77 3.93
N THR A 346 -8.89 21.78 4.45
CA THR A 346 -9.27 20.58 3.71
C THR A 346 -10.76 20.29 3.87
N ILE A 347 -11.43 19.91 2.78
CA ILE A 347 -12.80 19.39 2.83
C ILE A 347 -12.85 18.07 3.61
N ILE A 348 -13.84 17.92 4.50
CA ILE A 348 -13.96 16.77 5.40
C ILE A 348 -15.17 15.89 5.12
N ASN A 349 -16.20 16.43 4.48
CA ASN A 349 -17.32 15.64 4.01
C ASN A 349 -17.09 15.11 2.59
N ARG A 350 -17.99 14.27 2.13
CA ARG A 350 -17.97 13.83 0.73
C ARG A 350 -18.05 15.04 -0.20
N TYR A 351 -17.11 15.16 -1.11
CA TYR A 351 -17.19 16.17 -2.16
C TYR A 351 -18.36 15.85 -3.11
N SER A 352 -19.18 16.85 -3.34
CA SER A 352 -20.27 16.84 -4.32
C SER A 352 -20.54 18.26 -4.77
N ALA A 353 -20.74 18.46 -6.05
CA ALA A 353 -21.14 19.76 -6.60
C ALA A 353 -22.52 20.22 -6.11
N ALA A 354 -23.36 19.28 -5.64
CA ALA A 354 -24.73 19.54 -5.17
C ALA A 354 -24.82 19.81 -3.66
N ILE A 355 -23.76 19.59 -2.88
CA ILE A 355 -23.76 19.72 -1.41
C ILE A 355 -22.63 20.67 -1.01
N PRO A 356 -22.90 21.69 -0.16
CA PRO A 356 -21.85 22.56 0.34
C PRO A 356 -20.71 21.78 1.01
N GLY A 357 -19.47 22.15 0.71
CA GLY A 357 -18.30 21.60 1.36
C GLY A 357 -18.23 22.02 2.82
N ILE A 358 -17.85 21.10 3.69
CA ILE A 358 -17.50 21.37 5.08
C ILE A 358 -15.98 21.25 5.18
N TYR A 359 -15.32 22.27 5.71
CA TYR A 359 -13.87 22.36 5.77
C TYR A 359 -13.38 22.36 7.21
N ASP A 360 -12.15 21.86 7.42
CA ASP A 360 -11.56 21.76 8.76
C ASP A 360 -10.94 23.08 9.26
N GLY A 361 -10.81 24.10 8.38
CA GLY A 361 -10.21 25.39 8.71
C GLY A 361 -8.74 25.29 9.17
N THR A 362 -8.06 24.18 8.88
CA THR A 362 -6.69 23.90 9.35
C THR A 362 -5.74 23.80 8.17
N PRO A 363 -4.66 24.61 8.13
CA PRO A 363 -3.64 24.49 7.10
C PRO A 363 -3.02 23.07 7.08
N TYR A 364 -2.88 22.53 5.88
CA TYR A 364 -2.33 21.20 5.68
C TYR A 364 -1.32 21.17 4.54
N GLY A 365 -0.19 20.47 4.73
CA GLY A 365 0.80 20.32 3.68
C GLY A 365 2.12 19.75 4.13
N GLY A 366 3.14 19.99 3.31
CA GLY A 366 4.49 19.47 3.42
C GLY A 366 4.93 18.85 2.11
N PHE A 367 6.17 18.42 2.05
CA PHE A 367 6.78 17.86 0.84
C PHE A 367 7.94 16.94 1.22
N TYR A 368 8.44 16.19 0.24
CA TYR A 368 9.66 15.41 0.36
C TYR A 368 10.83 16.21 -0.21
N THR A 369 11.91 16.32 0.56
CA THR A 369 13.17 16.87 0.10
C THR A 369 13.84 15.93 -0.90
N GLN A 370 14.71 16.45 -1.75
CA GLN A 370 15.45 15.59 -2.68
C GLN A 370 16.29 14.53 -1.97
N GLU A 371 16.78 14.83 -0.78
CA GLU A 371 17.56 13.86 0.02
C GLU A 371 16.68 12.71 0.53
N GLU A 372 15.47 13.01 1.03
CA GLU A 372 14.49 11.98 1.42
C GLU A 372 14.05 11.12 0.23
N ILE A 373 13.88 11.73 -0.94
CA ILE A 373 13.56 10.99 -2.18
C ILE A 373 14.70 10.04 -2.55
N LYS A 374 15.95 10.50 -2.53
CA LYS A 374 17.12 9.66 -2.80
C LYS A 374 17.21 8.48 -1.83
N GLU A 375 16.94 8.74 -0.55
CA GLU A 375 16.90 7.70 0.48
C GLU A 375 15.82 6.64 0.18
N ILE A 376 14.60 7.07 -0.18
CA ILE A 376 13.49 6.19 -0.56
C ILE A 376 13.82 5.39 -1.82
N VAL A 377 14.39 6.03 -2.84
CA VAL A 377 14.78 5.38 -4.10
C VAL A 377 15.86 4.31 -3.88
N ALA A 378 16.85 4.61 -3.04
CA ALA A 378 17.89 3.64 -2.66
C ALA A 378 17.28 2.46 -1.89
N TYR A 379 16.37 2.73 -0.95
CA TYR A 379 15.66 1.72 -0.17
C TYR A 379 14.80 0.79 -1.02
N ALA A 380 14.09 1.34 -2.01
CA ALA A 380 13.29 0.58 -2.97
C ALA A 380 14.18 -0.32 -3.87
N LYS A 381 15.32 0.24 -4.35
CA LYS A 381 16.27 -0.48 -5.18
C LYS A 381 16.83 -1.73 -4.50
N GLU A 382 17.13 -1.66 -3.21
CA GLU A 382 17.60 -2.82 -2.43
C GLU A 382 16.56 -3.95 -2.37
N ARG A 383 15.27 -3.62 -2.59
CA ARG A 383 14.13 -4.55 -2.62
C ARG A 383 13.65 -4.88 -4.02
N TYR A 384 14.45 -4.55 -5.02
CA TYR A 384 14.16 -4.79 -6.45
C TYR A 384 12.85 -4.11 -6.91
N ILE A 385 12.50 -2.99 -6.28
CA ILE A 385 11.35 -2.14 -6.64
C ILE A 385 11.87 -0.89 -7.34
N THR A 386 11.35 -0.64 -8.55
CA THR A 386 11.59 0.60 -9.28
C THR A 386 10.47 1.58 -8.98
N ILE A 387 10.81 2.79 -8.57
CA ILE A 387 9.83 3.86 -8.38
C ILE A 387 9.55 4.53 -9.72
N ILE A 388 8.27 4.70 -10.04
CA ILE A 388 7.78 5.49 -11.17
C ILE A 388 7.22 6.78 -10.59
N PRO A 389 7.91 7.92 -10.75
CA PRO A 389 7.40 9.20 -10.28
C PRO A 389 6.29 9.68 -11.21
N GLU A 390 5.24 10.26 -10.65
CA GLU A 390 4.23 10.98 -11.41
C GLU A 390 4.29 12.47 -11.11
N VAL A 391 4.34 13.26 -12.19
CA VAL A 391 4.11 14.70 -12.21
C VAL A 391 2.97 14.92 -13.18
N ASP A 392 1.78 15.09 -12.65
CA ASP A 392 0.56 15.19 -13.46
C ASP A 392 0.50 16.50 -14.23
N LEU A 393 0.18 16.40 -15.52
CA LEU A 393 0.03 17.53 -16.44
C LEU A 393 -0.82 17.16 -17.68
N PRO A 394 -1.48 18.10 -18.36
CA PRO A 394 -1.58 19.54 -18.05
C PRO A 394 -2.71 19.86 -17.05
N GLY A 395 -3.54 18.88 -16.67
CA GLY A 395 -4.50 18.94 -15.58
C GLY A 395 -3.82 18.82 -14.22
N HIS A 396 -4.58 18.87 -13.12
CA HIS A 396 -4.12 18.66 -11.74
C HIS A 396 -2.89 19.52 -11.32
N MET A 397 -2.80 20.73 -11.90
CA MET A 397 -1.65 21.63 -11.74
C MET A 397 -1.98 22.89 -10.93
N LEU A 398 -3.11 22.93 -10.22
CA LEU A 398 -3.55 24.13 -9.49
C LEU A 398 -2.55 24.53 -8.40
N ALA A 399 -1.90 23.59 -7.72
CA ALA A 399 -0.84 23.90 -6.76
C ALA A 399 0.37 24.60 -7.41
N ALA A 400 0.74 24.19 -8.63
CA ALA A 400 1.78 24.88 -9.39
C ALA A 400 1.31 26.24 -9.90
N LEU A 401 0.06 26.36 -10.35
CA LEU A 401 -0.53 27.63 -10.79
C LEU A 401 -0.67 28.65 -9.64
N ALA A 402 -0.96 28.21 -8.43
CA ALA A 402 -0.96 29.07 -7.24
C ALA A 402 0.42 29.68 -6.97
N THR A 403 1.46 29.06 -7.48
CA THR A 403 2.87 29.47 -7.34
C THR A 403 3.35 30.31 -8.51
N TYR A 404 2.97 29.91 -9.74
CA TYR A 404 3.35 30.52 -11.01
C TYR A 404 2.09 30.80 -11.84
N PRO A 405 1.29 31.82 -11.47
CA PRO A 405 -0.02 32.06 -12.09
C PRO A 405 0.06 32.39 -13.58
N GLU A 406 1.19 32.90 -14.06
CA GLU A 406 1.45 33.17 -15.47
C GLU A 406 1.44 31.92 -16.37
N LEU A 407 1.56 30.71 -15.79
CA LEU A 407 1.48 29.45 -16.51
C LEU A 407 0.03 29.04 -16.84
N GLY A 408 -0.96 29.63 -16.17
CA GLY A 408 -2.38 29.37 -16.40
C GLY A 408 -3.00 30.26 -17.49
N CYS A 409 -4.19 29.92 -17.92
CA CYS A 409 -4.91 30.66 -18.97
C CYS A 409 -5.38 32.04 -18.54
N THR A 410 -5.76 32.22 -17.26
CA THR A 410 -6.29 33.48 -16.73
C THR A 410 -5.22 34.39 -16.11
N GLY A 411 -4.03 33.84 -15.82
CA GLY A 411 -2.97 34.57 -15.14
C GLY A 411 -3.21 34.75 -13.64
N GLY A 412 -4.20 34.08 -13.07
CA GLY A 412 -4.50 34.10 -11.64
C GLY A 412 -5.37 35.27 -11.17
N PRO A 413 -5.48 35.50 -9.84
CA PRO A 413 -4.83 34.70 -8.80
C PRO A 413 -5.41 33.28 -8.67
N TYR A 414 -4.55 32.32 -8.29
CA TYR A 414 -4.96 30.96 -7.99
C TYR A 414 -4.59 30.62 -6.53
N GLU A 415 -5.33 29.69 -5.94
CA GLU A 415 -5.06 29.14 -4.61
C GLU A 415 -4.87 27.62 -4.71
N VAL A 416 -4.05 27.04 -3.84
CA VAL A 416 -3.92 25.58 -3.73
C VAL A 416 -5.27 24.97 -3.37
N GLY A 417 -5.64 23.90 -4.03
CA GLY A 417 -6.95 23.25 -3.90
C GLY A 417 -7.26 22.79 -2.48
N THR A 418 -8.49 23.04 -2.03
CA THR A 418 -8.95 22.66 -0.68
C THR A 418 -10.05 21.59 -0.70
N ARG A 419 -10.59 21.27 -1.87
CA ARG A 419 -11.61 20.24 -2.10
C ARG A 419 -11.07 19.13 -2.99
N TRP A 420 -11.77 18.04 -3.01
CA TRP A 420 -11.49 16.95 -3.95
C TRP A 420 -12.15 17.19 -5.33
N GLY A 421 -11.80 16.34 -6.30
CA GLY A 421 -12.32 16.41 -7.66
C GLY A 421 -11.56 17.40 -8.56
N ILE A 422 -12.06 17.56 -9.75
CA ILE A 422 -11.40 18.25 -10.87
C ILE A 422 -11.54 19.77 -10.75
N TYR A 423 -10.48 20.49 -11.09
CA TYR A 423 -10.46 21.96 -11.19
C TYR A 423 -10.34 22.39 -12.67
N ASP A 424 -11.02 23.49 -13.02
CA ASP A 424 -11.00 24.01 -14.39
C ASP A 424 -9.67 24.65 -14.80
N ASP A 425 -8.87 25.09 -13.81
CA ASP A 425 -7.63 25.80 -14.05
C ASP A 425 -6.47 24.81 -14.24
N VAL A 426 -5.96 24.77 -15.46
CA VAL A 426 -4.93 23.88 -15.96
C VAL A 426 -3.81 24.66 -16.62
N LEU A 427 -2.67 24.04 -16.93
CA LEU A 427 -1.61 24.69 -17.69
C LEU A 427 -2.14 25.24 -19.01
N CYS A 428 -1.72 26.47 -19.36
CA CYS A 428 -2.13 27.12 -20.61
C CYS A 428 -1.36 26.53 -21.80
N ALA A 429 -1.93 25.60 -22.52
CA ALA A 429 -1.30 24.91 -23.66
C ALA A 429 -0.84 25.84 -24.79
N GLY A 430 -1.45 27.04 -24.91
CA GLY A 430 -1.03 28.08 -25.84
C GLY A 430 0.10 28.97 -25.34
N ASN A 431 0.57 28.78 -24.10
CA ASN A 431 1.66 29.55 -23.51
C ASN A 431 2.98 28.77 -23.60
N GLU A 432 3.91 29.26 -24.42
CA GLU A 432 5.20 28.59 -24.62
C GLU A 432 6.06 28.51 -23.33
N ASN A 433 5.80 29.35 -22.32
CA ASN A 433 6.53 29.33 -21.07
C ASN A 433 6.25 28.10 -20.20
N ILE A 434 5.18 27.33 -20.46
CA ILE A 434 4.92 26.08 -19.74
C ILE A 434 6.00 25.03 -20.02
N TYR A 435 6.58 25.04 -21.22
CA TYR A 435 7.52 23.99 -21.60
C TYR A 435 8.87 24.10 -20.88
N PRO A 436 9.54 25.28 -20.83
CA PRO A 436 10.73 25.40 -19.99
C PRO A 436 10.48 25.05 -18.52
N PHE A 437 9.30 25.41 -17.98
CA PHE A 437 8.93 25.03 -16.61
C PHE A 437 8.83 23.51 -16.46
N ILE A 438 8.08 22.83 -17.35
CA ILE A 438 7.94 21.37 -17.35
C ILE A 438 9.32 20.69 -17.51
N GLU A 439 10.14 21.16 -18.44
CA GLU A 439 11.48 20.63 -18.71
C GLU A 439 12.39 20.76 -17.48
N ASP A 440 12.36 21.89 -16.79
CA ASP A 440 13.12 22.13 -15.55
C ASP A 440 12.71 21.15 -14.44
N VAL A 441 11.41 20.97 -14.23
CA VAL A 441 10.88 20.00 -13.26
C VAL A 441 11.32 18.58 -13.61
N LEU A 442 11.12 18.16 -14.85
CA LEU A 442 11.45 16.82 -15.31
C LEU A 442 12.96 16.53 -15.24
N LEU A 443 13.83 17.51 -15.53
CA LEU A 443 15.28 17.32 -15.39
C LEU A 443 15.71 17.03 -13.95
N GLU A 444 15.07 17.59 -12.96
CA GLU A 444 15.35 17.25 -11.56
C GLU A 444 14.76 15.89 -11.19
N VAL A 445 13.55 15.56 -11.66
CA VAL A 445 12.93 14.24 -11.50
C VAL A 445 13.83 13.13 -12.09
N PHE A 446 14.42 13.33 -13.28
CA PHE A 446 15.31 12.33 -13.89
C PHE A 446 16.56 12.03 -13.05
N LYS A 447 17.09 13.05 -12.35
CA LYS A 447 18.25 12.88 -11.46
C LYS A 447 17.90 12.09 -10.20
N LEU A 448 16.67 12.23 -9.73
CA LEU A 448 16.17 11.58 -8.51
C LEU A 448 15.72 10.13 -8.77
N PHE A 449 15.09 9.88 -9.93
CA PHE A 449 14.49 8.61 -10.27
C PHE A 449 15.20 7.96 -11.47
N PRO A 450 16.06 6.95 -11.22
CA PRO A 450 16.88 6.30 -12.28
C PRO A 450 16.06 5.42 -13.23
N GLY A 451 14.82 5.07 -12.89
CA GLY A 451 13.93 4.25 -13.73
C GLY A 451 13.72 4.84 -15.12
N GLU A 452 13.39 3.98 -16.08
CA GLU A 452 13.18 4.41 -17.47
C GLU A 452 11.87 5.17 -17.67
N TYR A 453 10.83 4.89 -16.87
CA TYR A 453 9.52 5.49 -17.01
C TYR A 453 9.31 6.70 -16.09
N VAL A 454 8.64 7.70 -16.63
CA VAL A 454 8.08 8.85 -15.89
C VAL A 454 6.61 8.94 -16.25
N HIS A 455 5.75 8.97 -15.24
CA HIS A 455 4.31 9.16 -15.43
C HIS A 455 3.99 10.65 -15.45
N ILE A 456 3.21 11.07 -16.44
CA ILE A 456 2.87 12.48 -16.63
C ILE A 456 1.40 12.79 -16.43
N GLY A 457 0.63 11.84 -15.85
CA GLY A 457 -0.81 11.96 -15.69
C GLY A 457 -1.54 11.98 -17.03
N GLY A 458 -2.06 13.13 -17.40
CA GLY A 458 -2.77 13.36 -18.64
C GLY A 458 -4.27 13.15 -18.54
N ASP A 459 -4.75 12.79 -17.35
CA ASP A 459 -6.16 12.57 -17.03
C ASP A 459 -6.90 13.85 -16.70
N GLU A 460 -8.21 13.75 -16.74
CA GLU A 460 -9.17 14.71 -16.20
C GLU A 460 -8.86 16.20 -16.50
N CYS A 461 -8.17 16.50 -17.61
CA CYS A 461 -7.84 17.87 -18.01
C CYS A 461 -9.05 18.56 -18.63
N PRO A 462 -9.76 19.50 -17.93
CA PRO A 462 -10.90 20.20 -18.49
C PRO A 462 -10.48 21.12 -19.64
N LYS A 463 -11.32 21.19 -20.65
CA LYS A 463 -11.09 22.06 -21.82
C LYS A 463 -11.74 23.43 -21.67
N THR A 464 -12.40 23.69 -20.54
CA THR A 464 -13.17 24.93 -20.26
C THR A 464 -12.32 26.18 -20.47
N ARG A 465 -11.14 26.21 -19.83
CA ARG A 465 -10.24 27.38 -19.96
C ARG A 465 -9.66 27.50 -21.36
N TRP A 466 -9.25 26.40 -21.99
CA TRP A 466 -8.64 26.43 -23.31
C TRP A 466 -9.61 26.92 -24.39
N LYS A 467 -10.90 26.58 -24.30
CA LYS A 467 -11.93 27.04 -25.22
C LYS A 467 -12.09 28.56 -25.27
N SER A 468 -11.90 29.22 -24.15
CA SER A 468 -12.00 30.67 -24.02
C SER A 468 -10.67 31.42 -24.03
N CYS A 469 -9.54 30.71 -23.99
CA CYS A 469 -8.21 31.31 -23.93
C CYS A 469 -7.70 31.71 -25.33
N PRO A 470 -7.43 33.01 -25.58
CA PRO A 470 -6.95 33.47 -26.89
C PRO A 470 -5.63 32.79 -27.32
N LYS A 471 -4.71 32.53 -26.36
CA LYS A 471 -3.43 31.87 -26.63
C LYS A 471 -3.67 30.42 -27.10
N CYS A 472 -4.53 29.66 -26.40
CA CYS A 472 -4.86 28.28 -26.76
C CYS A 472 -5.56 28.20 -28.12
N GLN A 473 -6.55 29.10 -28.38
CA GLN A 473 -7.25 29.16 -29.65
C GLN A 473 -6.33 29.58 -30.82
N SER A 474 -5.40 30.50 -30.57
CA SER A 474 -4.37 30.85 -31.55
C SER A 474 -3.46 29.66 -31.87
N LYS A 475 -3.05 28.90 -30.86
CA LYS A 475 -2.20 27.70 -31.02
C LYS A 475 -2.91 26.60 -31.82
N ILE A 476 -4.21 26.37 -31.58
CA ILE A 476 -5.03 25.43 -32.33
C ILE A 476 -5.05 25.82 -33.84
N LYS A 477 -5.25 27.12 -34.12
CA LYS A 477 -5.24 27.63 -35.50
C LYS A 477 -3.87 27.53 -36.17
N GLU A 478 -2.81 27.92 -35.45
CA GLU A 478 -1.41 27.86 -35.90
C GLU A 478 -1.02 26.45 -36.34
N LEU A 479 -1.35 25.46 -35.50
CA LEU A 479 -0.98 24.07 -35.69
C LEU A 479 -2.01 23.29 -36.50
N LYS A 480 -3.11 23.93 -36.92
CA LYS A 480 -4.24 23.33 -37.68
C LYS A 480 -4.84 22.11 -36.93
N LEU A 481 -4.91 22.21 -35.59
CA LEU A 481 -5.53 21.18 -34.78
C LEU A 481 -7.06 21.27 -34.90
N LYS A 482 -7.72 20.13 -34.69
CA LYS A 482 -9.16 20.02 -34.79
C LYS A 482 -9.88 20.68 -33.60
N ASP A 483 -9.37 20.43 -32.39
CA ASP A 483 -10.01 20.84 -31.16
C ASP A 483 -9.00 20.85 -29.96
N GLU A 484 -9.50 21.06 -28.75
CA GLU A 484 -8.71 21.09 -27.53
C GLU A 484 -8.19 19.70 -27.12
N HIS A 485 -8.75 18.59 -27.61
CA HIS A 485 -8.22 17.26 -27.37
C HIS A 485 -6.92 17.05 -28.18
N GLU A 486 -6.89 17.49 -29.43
CA GLU A 486 -5.65 17.50 -30.21
C GLU A 486 -4.62 18.47 -29.64
N LEU A 487 -5.05 19.57 -29.00
CA LEU A 487 -4.14 20.48 -28.30
C LEU A 487 -3.51 19.79 -27.07
N GLN A 488 -4.26 19.01 -26.32
CA GLN A 488 -3.70 18.20 -25.23
C GLN A 488 -2.70 17.17 -25.78
N SER A 489 -3.06 16.47 -26.83
CA SER A 489 -2.16 15.52 -27.49
C SER A 489 -0.87 16.20 -27.98
N TYR A 490 -0.95 17.45 -28.48
CA TYR A 490 0.23 18.22 -28.83
C TYR A 490 1.15 18.48 -27.63
N VAL A 491 0.60 18.87 -26.47
CA VAL A 491 1.37 19.04 -25.22
C VAL A 491 2.06 17.73 -24.84
N ILE A 492 1.32 16.63 -24.80
CA ILE A 492 1.83 15.30 -24.41
C ILE A 492 2.95 14.84 -25.36
N ARG A 493 2.76 14.97 -26.68
CA ARG A 493 3.82 14.62 -27.66
C ARG A 493 5.06 15.47 -27.49
N ARG A 494 4.94 16.71 -27.10
CA ARG A 494 6.06 17.60 -26.87
C ARG A 494 6.84 17.20 -25.62
N VAL A 495 6.13 16.82 -24.56
CA VAL A 495 6.72 16.28 -23.33
C VAL A 495 7.37 14.91 -23.60
N GLU A 496 6.71 14.01 -24.36
CA GLU A 496 7.29 12.73 -24.75
C GLU A 496 8.60 12.89 -25.51
N LYS A 497 8.64 13.81 -26.48
CA LYS A 497 9.86 14.10 -27.23
C LYS A 497 11.01 14.54 -26.30
N PHE A 498 10.70 15.33 -25.29
CA PHE A 498 11.67 15.75 -24.28
C PHE A 498 12.14 14.57 -23.42
N LEU A 499 11.22 13.73 -22.93
CA LEU A 499 11.52 12.51 -22.20
C LEU A 499 12.44 11.59 -23.01
N ASN A 500 12.07 11.29 -24.25
CA ASN A 500 12.83 10.40 -25.14
C ASN A 500 14.24 10.95 -25.42
N LYS A 501 14.40 12.27 -25.61
CA LYS A 501 15.71 12.92 -25.75
C LYS A 501 16.62 12.70 -24.54
N ASN A 502 16.04 12.55 -23.36
CA ASN A 502 16.74 12.30 -22.10
C ASN A 502 16.79 10.81 -21.71
N GLY A 503 16.46 9.90 -22.62
CA GLY A 503 16.50 8.45 -22.39
C GLY A 503 15.38 7.93 -21.48
N LYS A 504 14.31 8.71 -21.31
CA LYS A 504 13.14 8.34 -20.52
C LYS A 504 11.96 8.01 -21.42
N LYS A 505 11.02 7.21 -20.89
CA LYS A 505 9.78 6.81 -21.55
C LYS A 505 8.58 7.41 -20.81
N LEU A 506 7.57 7.82 -21.57
CA LEU A 506 6.33 8.36 -21.04
C LEU A 506 5.36 7.25 -20.66
N ILE A 507 4.75 7.36 -19.50
CA ILE A 507 3.48 6.69 -19.17
C ILE A 507 2.44 7.78 -18.92
N GLY A 508 1.18 7.54 -19.27
CA GLY A 508 0.05 8.38 -18.90
C GLY A 508 -1.23 7.56 -18.74
N TRP A 509 -2.22 8.18 -18.10
CA TRP A 509 -3.55 7.60 -17.98
C TRP A 509 -4.23 7.51 -19.34
N ASP A 510 -5.30 6.75 -19.47
CA ASP A 510 -5.86 6.40 -20.78
C ASP A 510 -6.49 7.57 -21.55
N GLU A 511 -6.63 8.76 -20.94
CA GLU A 511 -6.99 10.00 -21.65
C GLU A 511 -5.94 10.46 -22.66
N ILE A 512 -4.68 10.01 -22.55
CA ILE A 512 -3.66 10.34 -23.56
C ILE A 512 -3.95 9.73 -24.95
N LEU A 513 -4.94 8.83 -25.03
CA LEU A 513 -5.49 8.35 -26.31
C LEU A 513 -6.28 9.42 -27.06
N GLU A 514 -6.88 10.36 -26.32
CA GLU A 514 -7.74 11.39 -26.88
C GLU A 514 -6.90 12.39 -27.70
N GLY A 515 -7.33 12.67 -28.93
CA GLY A 515 -6.55 13.49 -29.88
C GLY A 515 -5.31 12.81 -30.47
N GLY A 516 -5.10 11.53 -30.15
CA GLY A 516 -4.02 10.66 -30.67
C GLY A 516 -2.85 10.47 -29.72
N ILE A 517 -2.56 9.22 -29.43
CA ILE A 517 -1.47 8.82 -28.52
C ILE A 517 -0.10 9.22 -29.08
N ALA A 518 0.84 9.56 -28.20
CA ALA A 518 2.24 9.82 -28.54
C ALA A 518 2.95 8.51 -28.94
N PRO A 519 3.87 8.52 -29.93
CA PRO A 519 4.34 7.29 -30.60
C PRO A 519 4.96 6.21 -29.71
N ASN A 520 5.66 6.61 -28.64
CA ASN A 520 6.37 5.66 -27.75
C ASN A 520 5.78 5.63 -26.33
N ALA A 521 4.59 6.23 -26.14
CA ALA A 521 3.95 6.28 -24.83
C ALA A 521 3.46 4.90 -24.41
N ALA A 522 3.63 4.57 -23.15
CA ALA A 522 2.91 3.52 -22.45
C ALA A 522 1.63 4.07 -21.85
N LEU A 523 0.62 3.24 -21.66
CA LEU A 523 -0.70 3.64 -21.21
C LEU A 523 -1.11 2.88 -19.95
N MET A 524 -1.68 3.60 -18.97
CA MET A 524 -2.42 3.03 -17.85
C MET A 524 -3.92 3.12 -18.06
N SER A 525 -4.58 1.96 -18.21
CA SER A 525 -6.01 1.89 -18.49
C SER A 525 -6.83 1.84 -17.21
N TRP A 526 -7.38 3.00 -16.77
CA TRP A 526 -8.08 3.13 -15.49
C TRP A 526 -9.62 3.25 -15.62
N ARG A 527 -10.12 3.87 -16.70
CA ARG A 527 -11.57 4.02 -16.95
C ARG A 527 -12.25 2.71 -17.39
N GLY A 528 -11.63 1.59 -17.12
CA GLY A 528 -12.02 0.25 -17.53
C GLY A 528 -10.96 -0.39 -18.41
N VAL A 529 -11.35 -1.37 -19.23
CA VAL A 529 -10.40 -2.13 -20.06
C VAL A 529 -10.31 -1.63 -21.51
N ALA A 530 -11.24 -0.79 -21.94
CA ALA A 530 -11.38 -0.38 -23.35
C ALA A 530 -10.16 0.42 -23.85
N GLY A 531 -9.63 1.34 -23.04
CA GLY A 531 -8.43 2.11 -23.37
C GLY A 531 -7.23 1.19 -23.57
N GLY A 532 -7.06 0.23 -22.67
CA GLY A 532 -5.99 -0.77 -22.75
C GLY A 532 -6.09 -1.67 -23.99
N ILE A 533 -7.30 -2.11 -24.35
CA ILE A 533 -7.54 -2.88 -25.58
C ILE A 533 -7.14 -2.04 -26.82
N THR A 534 -7.56 -0.80 -26.86
CA THR A 534 -7.25 0.11 -27.99
C THR A 534 -5.74 0.33 -28.13
N ALA A 535 -5.06 0.61 -27.03
CA ALA A 535 -3.61 0.83 -27.02
C ALA A 535 -2.84 -0.43 -27.40
N ALA A 536 -3.20 -1.60 -26.85
CA ALA A 536 -2.57 -2.88 -27.16
C ALA A 536 -2.69 -3.25 -28.64
N LYS A 537 -3.89 -3.07 -29.23
CA LYS A 537 -4.13 -3.26 -30.67
C LYS A 537 -3.31 -2.30 -31.55
N SER A 538 -2.98 -1.13 -31.01
CA SER A 538 -2.13 -0.13 -31.69
C SER A 538 -0.62 -0.35 -31.42
N GLY A 539 -0.26 -1.40 -30.69
CA GLY A 539 1.15 -1.76 -30.42
C GLY A 539 1.81 -1.01 -29.26
N HIS A 540 1.04 -0.31 -28.44
CA HIS A 540 1.56 0.41 -27.27
C HIS A 540 1.62 -0.49 -26.03
N PRO A 541 2.65 -0.33 -25.18
CA PRO A 541 2.72 -0.99 -23.88
C PRO A 541 1.56 -0.52 -22.97
N VAL A 542 0.92 -1.46 -22.30
CA VAL A 542 -0.25 -1.20 -21.44
C VAL A 542 -0.07 -1.78 -20.07
N ILE A 543 -0.37 -0.99 -19.05
CA ILE A 543 -0.55 -1.44 -17.68
C ILE A 543 -2.05 -1.36 -17.36
N MET A 544 -2.62 -2.46 -16.92
CA MET A 544 -4.04 -2.54 -16.59
C MET A 544 -4.30 -2.07 -15.17
N THR A 545 -5.11 -1.01 -15.02
CA THR A 545 -5.46 -0.42 -13.73
C THR A 545 -6.97 -0.11 -13.61
N PRO A 546 -7.87 -0.99 -14.10
CA PRO A 546 -9.29 -0.65 -14.20
C PRO A 546 -9.91 -0.40 -12.82
N ASN A 547 -10.57 0.75 -12.67
CA ASN A 547 -11.11 1.24 -11.41
C ASN A 547 -12.14 0.31 -10.76
N THR A 548 -12.79 -0.55 -11.55
CA THR A 548 -13.75 -1.54 -11.04
C THR A 548 -13.10 -2.63 -10.19
N TYR A 549 -11.82 -2.98 -10.47
CA TYR A 549 -11.17 -4.16 -9.90
C TYR A 549 -9.96 -3.85 -9.02
N VAL A 550 -9.25 -2.73 -9.27
CA VAL A 550 -7.95 -2.49 -8.64
C VAL A 550 -7.78 -1.07 -8.05
N TYR A 551 -8.88 -0.33 -7.85
CA TYR A 551 -8.88 0.91 -7.08
C TYR A 551 -9.15 0.61 -5.60
N LEU A 552 -8.09 0.60 -4.81
CA LEU A 552 -8.14 0.19 -3.41
C LEU A 552 -8.60 1.31 -2.47
N ASP A 553 -8.82 2.51 -2.98
CA ASP A 553 -9.48 3.62 -2.30
C ASP A 553 -11.02 3.50 -2.31
N HIS A 554 -11.56 2.53 -3.06
CA HIS A 554 -12.98 2.19 -3.05
C HIS A 554 -13.35 1.34 -1.83
N TYR A 555 -14.63 1.36 -1.45
CA TYR A 555 -15.16 0.52 -0.36
C TYR A 555 -14.87 -0.97 -0.58
N GLN A 556 -14.50 -1.67 0.48
CA GLN A 556 -14.28 -3.14 0.41
C GLN A 556 -15.58 -3.93 0.44
N ALA A 557 -16.64 -3.36 1.05
CA ALA A 557 -17.97 -3.94 1.12
C ALA A 557 -19.03 -2.82 1.25
N SER A 558 -20.19 -3.07 1.89
CA SER A 558 -21.28 -2.09 2.02
C SER A 558 -20.82 -0.76 2.60
N MET A 559 -21.25 0.33 1.98
CA MET A 559 -20.92 1.70 2.36
C MET A 559 -21.41 2.09 3.76
N ASP A 560 -22.42 1.39 4.30
CA ASP A 560 -23.06 1.73 5.57
C ASP A 560 -22.19 1.40 6.79
N ILE A 561 -21.20 0.51 6.63
CA ILE A 561 -20.38 -0.01 7.73
C ILE A 561 -18.91 0.41 7.65
N TYR A 562 -18.50 1.05 6.55
CA TYR A 562 -17.12 1.46 6.35
C TYR A 562 -16.92 2.98 6.53
N PRO A 563 -15.72 3.43 6.92
CA PRO A 563 -15.35 4.84 6.88
C PRO A 563 -15.56 5.44 5.48
N LEU A 564 -15.71 6.76 5.40
CA LEU A 564 -15.86 7.47 4.14
C LEU A 564 -14.71 7.11 3.18
N ALA A 565 -15.08 6.66 1.99
CA ALA A 565 -14.16 6.26 0.92
C ALA A 565 -14.73 6.72 -0.44
N ASN A 566 -14.02 6.49 -1.54
CA ASN A 566 -14.54 6.74 -2.88
C ASN A 566 -15.74 5.84 -3.18
N GLY A 567 -16.66 6.36 -3.99
CA GLY A 567 -18.08 5.97 -4.02
C GLY A 567 -18.46 4.63 -4.67
N ARG A 568 -17.52 3.67 -4.83
CA ARG A 568 -17.80 2.36 -5.42
C ARG A 568 -17.35 1.24 -4.49
N ILE A 569 -17.82 0.03 -4.75
CA ILE A 569 -17.31 -1.18 -4.10
C ILE A 569 -16.25 -1.80 -5.01
N CYS A 570 -15.14 -2.20 -4.43
CA CYS A 570 -14.09 -3.01 -5.02
C CYS A 570 -13.77 -4.14 -4.02
N ALA A 571 -14.54 -5.22 -4.07
CA ALA A 571 -14.41 -6.34 -3.14
C ALA A 571 -13.16 -7.18 -3.45
N LEU A 572 -12.62 -7.85 -2.42
CA LEU A 572 -11.45 -8.72 -2.55
C LEU A 572 -11.64 -9.79 -3.64
N GLU A 573 -12.81 -10.42 -3.67
CA GLU A 573 -13.14 -11.45 -4.66
C GLU A 573 -13.11 -10.91 -6.09
N TRP A 574 -13.58 -9.67 -6.30
CA TRP A 574 -13.55 -9.02 -7.62
C TRP A 574 -12.13 -8.74 -8.07
N THR A 575 -11.28 -8.26 -7.14
CA THR A 575 -9.86 -8.01 -7.43
C THR A 575 -9.16 -9.32 -7.78
N TYR A 576 -9.35 -10.37 -6.98
CA TYR A 576 -8.77 -11.68 -7.24
C TYR A 576 -9.27 -12.31 -8.55
N GLY A 577 -10.57 -12.18 -8.85
CA GLY A 577 -11.20 -12.70 -10.07
C GLY A 577 -10.76 -12.01 -11.36
N TYR A 578 -10.21 -10.80 -11.26
CA TYR A 578 -9.80 -10.02 -12.42
C TYR A 578 -8.67 -10.71 -13.22
N ASN A 579 -8.81 -10.72 -14.55
CA ASN A 579 -7.76 -11.15 -15.47
C ASN A 579 -7.22 -9.91 -16.22
N PRO A 580 -5.95 -9.56 -16.06
CA PRO A 580 -5.36 -8.40 -16.72
C PRO A 580 -5.30 -8.50 -18.26
N ILE A 581 -5.38 -9.70 -18.83
CA ILE A 581 -5.40 -9.89 -20.28
C ILE A 581 -6.86 -9.95 -20.75
N PRO A 582 -7.37 -8.89 -21.46
CA PRO A 582 -8.69 -8.92 -22.06
C PRO A 582 -8.80 -10.01 -23.12
N LYS A 583 -9.90 -10.76 -23.12
CA LYS A 583 -10.17 -11.84 -24.08
C LYS A 583 -10.42 -11.37 -25.51
N GLU A 584 -10.61 -10.07 -25.69
CA GLU A 584 -10.76 -9.40 -27.00
C GLU A 584 -9.43 -9.21 -27.75
N LEU A 585 -8.31 -9.50 -27.09
CA LEU A 585 -6.97 -9.41 -27.67
C LEU A 585 -6.54 -10.78 -28.25
N THR A 586 -5.90 -10.74 -29.40
CA THR A 586 -5.15 -11.89 -29.90
C THR A 586 -3.90 -12.13 -29.05
N GLU A 587 -3.29 -13.32 -29.15
CA GLU A 587 -2.04 -13.64 -28.44
C GLU A 587 -0.90 -12.64 -28.73
N GLN A 588 -0.86 -12.12 -29.96
CA GLN A 588 0.16 -11.14 -30.34
C GLN A 588 -0.11 -9.76 -29.70
N GLU A 589 -1.37 -9.32 -29.70
CA GLU A 589 -1.79 -8.06 -29.07
C GLU A 589 -1.64 -8.14 -27.55
N ALA A 590 -1.93 -9.29 -26.94
CA ALA A 590 -1.81 -9.53 -25.50
C ALA A 590 -0.36 -9.35 -24.97
N LYS A 591 0.66 -9.50 -25.82
CA LYS A 591 2.07 -9.23 -25.45
C LYS A 591 2.34 -7.76 -25.10
N HIS A 592 1.47 -6.86 -25.52
CA HIS A 592 1.55 -5.45 -25.16
C HIS A 592 1.01 -5.17 -23.75
N ILE A 593 0.25 -6.09 -23.14
CA ILE A 593 -0.14 -5.99 -21.73
C ILE A 593 1.08 -6.34 -20.87
N LYS A 594 1.66 -5.31 -20.24
CA LYS A 594 2.88 -5.43 -19.44
C LYS A 594 2.64 -5.87 -18.02
N GLY A 595 1.42 -5.70 -17.55
CA GLY A 595 1.02 -6.11 -16.21
C GLY A 595 -0.17 -5.35 -15.64
N VAL A 596 -0.24 -5.36 -14.33
CA VAL A 596 -1.34 -4.81 -13.54
C VAL A 596 -0.81 -3.94 -12.41
N GLN A 597 -1.56 -2.90 -12.08
CA GLN A 597 -1.30 -2.04 -10.92
C GLN A 597 -2.59 -1.80 -10.14
N ALA A 598 -2.48 -1.79 -8.81
CA ALA A 598 -3.53 -1.26 -7.97
C ALA A 598 -3.25 0.20 -7.60
N ASN A 599 -4.32 0.99 -7.46
CA ASN A 599 -4.23 2.40 -7.12
C ASN A 599 -4.84 2.68 -5.74
N VAL A 600 -4.17 3.55 -4.98
CA VAL A 600 -4.62 4.08 -3.68
C VAL A 600 -4.64 5.60 -3.78
N TRP A 601 -5.80 6.15 -4.12
CA TRP A 601 -6.08 7.59 -4.07
C TRP A 601 -6.47 7.99 -2.66
N THR A 602 -6.05 9.15 -2.21
CA THR A 602 -6.04 9.44 -0.77
C THR A 602 -6.95 10.58 -0.33
N GLU A 603 -7.94 10.96 -1.13
CA GLU A 603 -8.92 12.00 -0.77
C GLU A 603 -9.55 11.75 0.61
N TYR A 604 -9.86 10.48 0.91
CA TYR A 604 -10.52 10.08 2.17
C TYR A 604 -9.62 9.21 3.06
N ILE A 605 -8.33 9.07 2.72
CA ILE A 605 -7.37 8.24 3.43
C ILE A 605 -6.30 9.15 4.04
N LYS A 606 -6.43 9.49 5.33
CA LYS A 606 -5.61 10.51 5.98
C LYS A 606 -4.37 9.98 6.69
N THR A 607 -4.37 8.72 7.09
CA THR A 607 -3.30 8.16 7.94
C THR A 607 -2.68 6.90 7.32
N PRO A 608 -1.44 6.57 7.71
CA PRO A 608 -0.79 5.31 7.32
C PRO A 608 -1.65 4.08 7.58
N GLU A 609 -2.29 3.98 8.74
CA GLU A 609 -3.13 2.85 9.13
C GLU A 609 -4.36 2.73 8.22
N GLN A 610 -4.91 3.86 7.78
CA GLN A 610 -6.01 3.85 6.80
C GLN A 610 -5.54 3.36 5.43
N VAL A 611 -4.33 3.72 4.98
CA VAL A 611 -3.76 3.18 3.75
C VAL A 611 -3.62 1.66 3.84
N GLU A 612 -3.06 1.16 4.94
CA GLU A 612 -2.92 -0.29 5.17
C GLU A 612 -4.29 -0.99 5.18
N TYR A 613 -5.26 -0.43 5.90
CA TYR A 613 -6.61 -0.97 5.97
C TYR A 613 -7.31 -1.00 4.60
N MET A 614 -7.14 0.04 3.79
CA MET A 614 -7.76 0.11 2.47
C MET A 614 -7.03 -0.75 1.43
N ALA A 615 -5.70 -0.80 1.50
CA ALA A 615 -4.91 -1.56 0.53
C ALA A 615 -5.01 -3.08 0.77
N TYR A 616 -4.92 -3.53 2.02
CA TYR A 616 -4.89 -4.95 2.36
C TYR A 616 -6.24 -5.47 2.84
N PRO A 617 -6.63 -6.72 2.45
CA PRO A 617 -5.85 -7.71 1.70
C PRO A 617 -5.89 -7.60 0.17
N ARG A 618 -6.56 -6.62 -0.42
CA ARG A 618 -6.74 -6.53 -1.88
C ARG A 618 -5.41 -6.38 -2.64
N ALA A 619 -4.41 -5.70 -2.05
CA ALA A 619 -3.07 -5.62 -2.63
C ALA A 619 -2.41 -7.02 -2.78
N ASN A 620 -2.69 -7.95 -1.85
CA ASN A 620 -2.23 -9.34 -1.97
C ASN A 620 -2.88 -10.04 -3.18
N ALA A 621 -4.16 -9.76 -3.44
CA ALA A 621 -4.85 -10.28 -4.62
C ALA A 621 -4.27 -9.71 -5.92
N VAL A 622 -3.91 -8.41 -5.93
CA VAL A 622 -3.24 -7.80 -7.09
C VAL A 622 -1.86 -8.42 -7.32
N ALA A 623 -1.10 -8.68 -6.25
CA ALA A 623 0.17 -9.39 -6.35
C ALA A 623 -0.01 -10.80 -6.96
N GLU A 624 -1.03 -11.53 -6.51
CA GLU A 624 -1.36 -12.86 -7.02
C GLU A 624 -1.68 -12.82 -8.52
N ILE A 625 -2.58 -11.94 -8.97
CA ILE A 625 -2.94 -11.85 -10.39
C ILE A 625 -1.83 -11.28 -11.27
N GLY A 626 -0.89 -10.56 -10.67
CA GLY A 626 0.30 -10.04 -11.39
C GLY A 626 1.44 -11.04 -11.50
N TRP A 627 1.54 -11.96 -10.57
CA TRP A 627 2.62 -12.94 -10.49
C TRP A 627 2.20 -14.32 -11.00
N SER A 628 1.08 -14.86 -10.49
CA SER A 628 0.68 -16.25 -10.69
C SER A 628 -0.04 -16.47 -12.03
N SER A 629 0.09 -17.68 -12.59
CA SER A 629 -0.65 -18.05 -13.80
C SER A 629 -2.16 -18.06 -13.56
N PRO A 630 -2.98 -17.53 -14.47
CA PRO A 630 -4.45 -17.59 -14.35
C PRO A 630 -5.00 -19.02 -14.24
N GLU A 631 -4.29 -19.99 -14.76
CA GLU A 631 -4.69 -21.41 -14.73
C GLU A 631 -4.67 -22.01 -13.31
N HIS A 632 -3.90 -21.40 -12.40
CA HIS A 632 -3.77 -21.83 -11.01
C HIS A 632 -4.69 -21.05 -10.05
N LYS A 633 -5.58 -20.18 -10.56
CA LYS A 633 -6.51 -19.45 -9.71
C LYS A 633 -7.49 -20.39 -9.02
N ASN A 634 -7.45 -20.37 -7.69
CA ASN A 634 -8.39 -21.06 -6.83
C ASN A 634 -8.72 -20.16 -5.65
N TRP A 635 -9.97 -19.71 -5.57
CA TRP A 635 -10.41 -18.76 -4.56
C TRP A 635 -10.31 -19.31 -3.13
N GLU A 636 -10.73 -20.54 -2.92
CA GLU A 636 -10.70 -21.20 -1.61
C GLU A 636 -9.25 -21.37 -1.11
N ASP A 637 -8.37 -21.89 -1.98
CA ASP A 637 -6.93 -22.01 -1.66
C ASP A 637 -6.29 -20.65 -1.38
N TYR A 638 -6.64 -19.61 -2.16
CA TYR A 638 -6.15 -18.26 -1.91
C TYR A 638 -6.58 -17.75 -0.54
N LEU A 639 -7.84 -17.94 -0.15
CA LEU A 639 -8.34 -17.53 1.17
C LEU A 639 -7.62 -18.28 2.30
N ASP A 640 -7.35 -19.56 2.16
CA ASP A 640 -6.62 -20.35 3.15
C ASP A 640 -5.18 -19.84 3.33
N ARG A 641 -4.46 -19.56 2.24
CA ARG A 641 -3.13 -18.97 2.27
C ARG A 641 -3.14 -17.56 2.87
N LEU A 642 -4.14 -16.76 2.52
CA LEU A 642 -4.30 -15.39 3.01
C LEU A 642 -4.56 -15.36 4.52
N GLN A 643 -5.40 -16.24 5.04
CA GLN A 643 -5.67 -16.36 6.47
C GLN A 643 -4.40 -16.64 7.27
N TYR A 644 -3.51 -17.48 6.75
CA TYR A 644 -2.23 -17.75 7.40
C TYR A 644 -1.34 -16.50 7.48
N GLN A 645 -1.32 -15.67 6.44
CA GLN A 645 -0.51 -14.44 6.42
C GLN A 645 -1.02 -13.35 7.37
N PHE A 646 -2.26 -13.42 7.85
CA PHE A 646 -2.80 -12.50 8.85
C PHE A 646 -2.54 -12.95 10.32
N LYS A 647 -1.93 -14.12 10.53
CA LYS A 647 -1.47 -14.58 11.85
C LYS A 647 -0.21 -13.84 12.27
#